data_fea2529059c78f971d0f4f294a568838
#
_entry.id   fea2529059c78f971d0f4f294a568838
#
_cell.length_a   1.000
_cell.length_b   1.000
_cell.length_c   1.000
_cell.angle_alpha   90.00
_cell.angle_beta   90.00
_cell.angle_gamma   90.00
#
_symmetry.space_group_name_H-M   'P 1'
#
loop_
_entity.id
_entity.type
_entity.pdbx_description
1 polymer ?
#
loop_
_entity_poly.entity_id
_entity_poly.type
_entity_poly.pdbx_seq_one_letter_code
_entity_poly.pdbx_strand_id
1 'polypeptide(L)'
;MTISTVAAAEPSPKSRRWITLLSMLAVAGLAFLLYSRALDFAFFNDDPSGHFAWMESRSYADYFRSSADYGYYRPIVFVILQGLVDTVSYNARIFHALLLLLHSTNVAMLWLLMRRLSDSDAYAWSVSLIFAFFPFSYEAVTYVASLTHPLLLFWLLLTLLFYQQARRINEAGWKRFVLYGAAMITMLLGLLTHENGLIIPLAMAGMEWLERSPKGLIEAFKRPFLPNLLVTPIFLFVWWSIPKTSDQILPTISDWFSNLIPFLQSLVYPLLPLFNLTAEDTTVLMILAAAVLGITFAAAWLARARGLWLFGLAWYLFSSLPATLFLSPDYLYGSPRLHYLPSVGVAMLLAMPVLTLARHVTEQTWGRVVLLAAGLLYTLAIIIPSIPFISCELDFYDKAGRIVRQMGELGKETPAGSTLLFVNVPVFFSSYAEHPQGCDTPYPWTPVGAVVMPDYANAADFVRYNGGGDNLAEAVSVAEYAPGWNTFGSDISTADLHERLSTNAIHVFDLNRGDFYDLSATWLPGGAGEVAPLALFGEGMRLDSAAISDVQENEFIVTLVWQNESSSLEDAAPVVFLHLYDQTGRLVAQHDGPPGGGFVPVSWWGAEDAVVDRHAIALPADLAPGQYTVAAGLYDPQTRERYTAAAADGTPLPDGAFIVGQLALP
;
A
#
# COMPACT_ATOMS: atom_id res chain seq x y z
N MET A 1 62.90 11.07 -17.02
CA MET A 1 61.59 11.43 -17.57
C MET A 1 60.68 11.79 -16.40
N THR A 2 60.57 13.07 -16.12
CA THR A 2 59.70 13.60 -15.05
C THR A 2 58.26 13.66 -15.60
N ILE A 3 57.41 12.74 -15.12
CA ILE A 3 55.98 12.79 -15.42
C ILE A 3 55.43 13.94 -14.57
N SER A 4 55.11 15.07 -15.22
CA SER A 4 54.38 16.15 -14.57
C SER A 4 52.97 15.65 -14.24
N THR A 5 52.68 15.51 -12.96
CA THR A 5 51.31 15.28 -12.46
C THR A 5 50.48 16.51 -12.81
N VAL A 6 49.62 16.37 -13.82
CA VAL A 6 48.56 17.34 -14.10
C VAL A 6 47.61 17.28 -12.90
N ALA A 7 47.71 18.25 -12.00
CA ALA A 7 46.69 18.43 -10.94
C ALA A 7 45.35 18.64 -11.65
N ALA A 8 44.40 17.77 -11.36
CA ALA A 8 43.03 17.89 -11.91
C ALA A 8 42.47 19.27 -11.51
N ALA A 9 42.23 20.12 -12.50
CA ALA A 9 41.73 21.47 -12.28
C ALA A 9 40.42 21.40 -11.50
N GLU A 10 40.30 22.17 -10.42
CA GLU A 10 39.04 22.28 -9.69
C GLU A 10 37.90 22.70 -10.64
N PRO A 11 36.76 22.01 -10.60
CA PRO A 11 35.67 22.34 -11.50
C PRO A 11 35.19 23.79 -11.30
N SER A 12 34.91 24.48 -12.40
CA SER A 12 34.47 25.87 -12.38
C SER A 12 33.17 26.02 -11.54
N PRO A 13 32.86 27.21 -10.99
CA PRO A 13 31.63 27.44 -10.24
C PRO A 13 30.34 27.07 -11.00
N LYS A 14 30.34 27.22 -12.33
CA LYS A 14 29.25 26.79 -13.21
C LYS A 14 29.16 25.27 -13.27
N SER A 15 30.25 24.57 -13.43
CA SER A 15 30.33 23.12 -13.48
C SER A 15 29.89 22.49 -12.14
N ARG A 16 30.28 23.05 -11.01
CA ARG A 16 29.83 22.61 -9.67
C ARG A 16 28.31 22.73 -9.50
N ARG A 17 27.70 23.80 -10.04
CA ARG A 17 26.22 23.96 -10.00
C ARG A 17 25.49 22.88 -10.81
N TRP A 18 25.99 22.59 -12.01
CA TRP A 18 25.40 21.55 -12.86
C TRP A 18 25.55 20.14 -12.24
N ILE A 19 26.71 19.82 -11.68
CA ILE A 19 26.90 18.54 -10.97
C ILE A 19 25.93 18.41 -9.80
N THR A 20 25.75 19.46 -9.01
CA THR A 20 24.78 19.47 -7.90
C THR A 20 23.36 19.22 -8.41
N LEU A 21 22.91 19.93 -9.45
CA LEU A 21 21.57 19.77 -10.01
C LEU A 21 21.36 18.35 -10.56
N LEU A 22 22.33 17.85 -11.33
CA LEU A 22 22.24 16.49 -11.89
C LEU A 22 22.20 15.42 -10.80
N SER A 23 22.98 15.59 -9.71
CA SER A 23 22.93 14.68 -8.57
C SER A 23 21.57 14.69 -7.90
N MET A 24 20.98 15.86 -7.66
CA MET A 24 19.64 15.98 -7.08
C MET A 24 18.57 15.35 -7.97
N LEU A 25 18.63 15.59 -9.27
CA LEU A 25 17.69 14.99 -10.24
C LEU A 25 17.85 13.46 -10.32
N ALA A 26 19.09 12.96 -10.26
CA ALA A 26 19.35 11.53 -10.33
C ALA A 26 18.81 10.78 -9.10
N VAL A 27 19.08 11.28 -7.87
CA VAL A 27 18.53 10.62 -6.65
C VAL A 27 17.01 10.73 -6.59
N ALA A 28 16.44 11.88 -7.00
CA ALA A 28 14.99 12.07 -7.08
C ALA A 28 14.35 11.12 -8.11
N GLY A 29 14.99 10.96 -9.28
CA GLY A 29 14.53 10.05 -10.31
C GLY A 29 14.54 8.59 -9.88
N LEU A 30 15.57 8.14 -9.17
CA LEU A 30 15.63 6.78 -8.62
C LEU A 30 14.52 6.53 -7.58
N ALA A 31 14.28 7.49 -6.68
CA ALA A 31 13.21 7.42 -5.70
C ALA A 31 11.82 7.37 -6.38
N PHE A 32 11.61 8.20 -7.41
CA PHE A 32 10.35 8.19 -8.18
C PHE A 32 10.12 6.85 -8.89
N LEU A 33 11.15 6.32 -9.54
CA LEU A 33 11.05 5.06 -10.29
C LEU A 33 10.71 3.87 -9.38
N LEU A 34 11.28 3.82 -8.16
CA LEU A 34 11.02 2.75 -7.20
C LEU A 34 9.53 2.62 -6.87
N TYR A 35 8.84 3.75 -6.70
CA TYR A 35 7.44 3.79 -6.28
C TYR A 35 6.47 4.15 -7.42
N SER A 36 6.93 4.19 -8.68
CA SER A 36 6.11 4.66 -9.82
C SER A 36 4.81 3.87 -10.05
N ARG A 37 4.77 2.59 -9.65
CA ARG A 37 3.56 1.75 -9.68
C ARG A 37 2.41 2.33 -8.87
N ALA A 38 2.70 3.08 -7.81
CA ALA A 38 1.67 3.72 -6.99
C ALA A 38 0.81 4.73 -7.76
N LEU A 39 1.24 5.20 -8.93
CA LEU A 39 0.43 6.07 -9.79
C LEU A 39 -0.87 5.41 -10.27
N ASP A 40 -0.94 4.10 -10.24
CA ASP A 40 -2.09 3.34 -10.69
C ASP A 40 -2.93 2.78 -9.51
N PHE A 41 -2.59 3.14 -8.26
CA PHE A 41 -3.37 2.73 -7.09
C PHE A 41 -4.69 3.51 -7.00
N ALA A 42 -5.72 2.88 -6.47
CA ALA A 42 -6.99 3.50 -6.12
C ALA A 42 -6.95 4.07 -4.68
N PHE A 43 -8.03 4.70 -4.24
CA PHE A 43 -8.20 5.14 -2.86
C PHE A 43 -8.73 3.98 -2.01
N PHE A 44 -7.98 3.53 -1.04
CA PHE A 44 -8.31 2.41 -0.16
C PHE A 44 -8.00 2.75 1.30
N ASN A 45 -8.32 1.86 2.24
CA ASN A 45 -8.07 2.04 3.66
C ASN A 45 -8.73 3.34 4.19
N ASP A 46 -7.99 4.23 4.87
CA ASP A 46 -8.52 5.48 5.48
C ASP A 46 -8.87 6.56 4.43
N ASP A 47 -8.45 6.45 3.18
CA ASP A 47 -8.64 7.51 2.19
C ASP A 47 -10.12 7.87 1.99
N PRO A 48 -11.03 6.89 1.66
CA PRO A 48 -12.43 7.22 1.43
C PRO A 48 -13.18 7.69 2.67
N SER A 49 -13.33 6.84 3.67
CA SER A 49 -14.18 7.13 4.83
C SER A 49 -13.49 7.98 5.89
N GLY A 50 -12.17 7.84 6.06
CA GLY A 50 -11.41 8.57 7.08
C GLY A 50 -11.06 10.00 6.67
N HIS A 51 -10.77 10.26 5.40
CA HIS A 51 -10.32 11.59 4.93
C HIS A 51 -11.38 12.28 4.08
N PHE A 52 -11.80 11.68 2.97
CA PHE A 52 -12.68 12.37 2.01
C PHE A 52 -14.08 12.59 2.55
N ALA A 53 -14.70 11.58 3.18
CA ALA A 53 -16.00 11.74 3.82
C ALA A 53 -15.97 12.79 4.94
N TRP A 54 -14.89 12.84 5.74
CA TRP A 54 -14.73 13.86 6.78
C TRP A 54 -14.59 15.27 6.18
N MET A 55 -13.97 15.41 5.01
CA MET A 55 -13.76 16.70 4.33
C MET A 55 -15.04 17.28 3.71
N GLU A 56 -15.99 16.46 3.24
CA GLU A 56 -17.15 16.90 2.45
C GLU A 56 -18.00 17.99 3.08
N SER A 57 -18.18 17.92 4.40
CA SER A 57 -19.00 18.90 5.14
C SER A 57 -18.23 20.12 5.64
N ARG A 58 -16.95 20.29 5.22
CA ARG A 58 -16.02 21.26 5.80
C ARG A 58 -15.51 22.26 4.77
N SER A 59 -15.35 23.50 5.22
CA SER A 59 -14.65 24.55 4.46
C SER A 59 -13.18 24.62 4.86
N TYR A 60 -12.35 25.27 4.03
CA TYR A 60 -10.94 25.55 4.35
C TYR A 60 -10.72 26.20 5.73
N ALA A 61 -11.64 27.06 6.17
CA ALA A 61 -11.54 27.71 7.47
C ALA A 61 -11.81 26.76 8.63
N ASP A 62 -12.64 25.74 8.42
CA ASP A 62 -13.00 24.80 9.47
C ASP A 62 -11.83 23.91 9.87
N TYR A 63 -10.92 23.59 8.94
CA TYR A 63 -9.69 22.85 9.24
C TYR A 63 -8.79 23.53 10.27
N PHE A 64 -8.86 24.86 10.38
CA PHE A 64 -8.10 25.63 11.36
C PHE A 64 -8.84 25.84 12.68
N ARG A 65 -10.15 25.60 12.74
CA ARG A 65 -11.01 25.88 13.91
C ARG A 65 -11.32 24.64 14.74
N SER A 66 -11.41 23.49 14.11
CA SER A 66 -11.79 22.26 14.79
C SER A 66 -11.25 21.03 14.07
N SER A 67 -10.85 20.03 14.83
CA SER A 67 -10.57 18.66 14.37
C SER A 67 -11.42 17.64 15.13
N ALA A 68 -12.59 18.07 15.61
CA ALA A 68 -13.58 17.16 16.18
C ALA A 68 -13.93 16.07 15.15
N ASP A 69 -14.16 14.87 15.61
CA ASP A 69 -14.45 13.67 14.82
C ASP A 69 -13.29 13.15 13.95
N TYR A 70 -12.12 13.83 13.96
CA TYR A 70 -10.91 13.35 13.28
C TYR A 70 -9.79 12.95 14.25
N GLY A 71 -9.71 13.61 15.43
CA GLY A 71 -8.75 13.31 16.50
C GLY A 71 -7.41 14.04 16.39
N TYR A 72 -6.95 14.46 15.21
CA TYR A 72 -5.65 15.08 14.97
C TYR A 72 -5.79 16.48 14.36
N TYR A 73 -4.98 17.45 14.81
CA TYR A 73 -4.98 18.82 14.28
C TYR A 73 -3.93 18.97 13.17
N ARG A 74 -4.32 18.80 11.91
CA ARG A 74 -3.45 18.78 10.73
C ARG A 74 -3.99 19.64 9.57
N PRO A 75 -4.28 20.94 9.79
CA PRO A 75 -5.02 21.75 8.81
C PRO A 75 -4.38 21.85 7.44
N ILE A 76 -3.03 21.89 7.34
CA ILE A 76 -2.34 22.02 6.05
C ILE A 76 -2.54 20.81 5.15
N VAL A 77 -2.65 19.61 5.72
CA VAL A 77 -2.91 18.39 4.96
C VAL A 77 -4.27 18.49 4.27
N PHE A 78 -5.31 18.84 5.02
CA PHE A 78 -6.67 18.95 4.50
C PHE A 78 -6.83 20.12 3.51
N VAL A 79 -6.12 21.24 3.73
CA VAL A 79 -6.06 22.33 2.74
C VAL A 79 -5.50 21.84 1.40
N ILE A 80 -4.46 21.01 1.41
CA ILE A 80 -3.87 20.48 0.18
C ILE A 80 -4.80 19.44 -0.45
N LEU A 81 -5.34 18.50 0.33
CA LEU A 81 -6.26 17.48 -0.18
C LEU A 81 -7.52 18.12 -0.77
N GLN A 82 -8.16 19.09 -0.07
CA GLN A 82 -9.31 19.83 -0.59
C GLN A 82 -8.96 20.58 -1.88
N GLY A 83 -7.79 21.24 -1.92
CA GLY A 83 -7.34 21.94 -3.11
C GLY A 83 -7.16 21.01 -4.32
N LEU A 84 -6.74 19.77 -4.09
CA LEU A 84 -6.72 18.73 -5.14
C LEU A 84 -8.13 18.33 -5.55
N VAL A 85 -9.02 18.04 -4.59
CA VAL A 85 -10.42 17.70 -4.91
C VAL A 85 -11.07 18.81 -5.73
N ASP A 86 -10.90 20.07 -5.34
CA ASP A 86 -11.49 21.23 -6.03
C ASP A 86 -10.94 21.43 -7.46
N THR A 87 -9.70 20.97 -7.73
CA THR A 87 -9.04 21.21 -9.03
C THR A 87 -9.11 20.01 -9.97
N VAL A 88 -8.98 18.80 -9.45
CA VAL A 88 -8.84 17.55 -10.24
C VAL A 88 -9.84 16.47 -9.81
N SER A 89 -10.80 16.82 -8.94
CA SER A 89 -11.75 15.88 -8.35
C SER A 89 -11.02 14.70 -7.67
N TYR A 90 -11.67 13.55 -7.53
CA TYR A 90 -11.08 12.35 -6.92
C TYR A 90 -10.27 11.54 -7.95
N ASN A 91 -9.26 12.18 -8.57
CA ASN A 91 -8.33 11.51 -9.47
C ASN A 91 -7.16 10.90 -8.69
N ALA A 92 -7.26 9.64 -8.31
CA ALA A 92 -6.27 8.95 -7.48
C ALA A 92 -4.84 9.09 -8.01
N ARG A 93 -4.63 9.02 -9.33
CA ARG A 93 -3.30 9.14 -9.96
C ARG A 93 -2.60 10.46 -9.62
N ILE A 94 -3.34 11.56 -9.53
CA ILE A 94 -2.76 12.88 -9.20
C ILE A 94 -2.42 12.97 -7.72
N PHE A 95 -3.23 12.38 -6.84
CA PHE A 95 -2.94 12.31 -5.40
C PHE A 95 -1.67 11.49 -5.13
N HIS A 96 -1.56 10.32 -5.73
CA HIS A 96 -0.34 9.50 -5.63
C HIS A 96 0.87 10.19 -6.27
N ALA A 97 0.69 10.89 -7.40
CA ALA A 97 1.77 11.67 -8.01
C ALA A 97 2.30 12.76 -7.06
N LEU A 98 1.44 13.41 -6.28
CA LEU A 98 1.87 14.38 -5.26
C LEU A 98 2.77 13.72 -4.20
N LEU A 99 2.39 12.54 -3.67
CA LEU A 99 3.21 11.83 -2.68
C LEU A 99 4.57 11.44 -3.26
N LEU A 100 4.60 10.89 -4.47
CA LEU A 100 5.83 10.50 -5.14
C LEU A 100 6.76 11.70 -5.40
N LEU A 101 6.20 12.82 -5.85
CA LEU A 101 6.94 14.07 -6.07
C LEU A 101 7.47 14.64 -4.75
N LEU A 102 6.70 14.61 -3.66
CA LEU A 102 7.14 15.02 -2.34
C LEU A 102 8.29 14.14 -1.85
N HIS A 103 8.15 12.80 -1.94
CA HIS A 103 9.22 11.88 -1.55
C HIS A 103 10.50 12.12 -2.37
N SER A 104 10.39 12.19 -3.69
CA SER A 104 11.52 12.45 -4.59
C SER A 104 12.20 13.78 -4.30
N THR A 105 11.42 14.83 -4.01
CA THR A 105 11.91 16.15 -3.63
C THR A 105 12.62 16.09 -2.26
N ASN A 106 12.07 15.34 -1.31
CA ASN A 106 12.69 15.13 0.01
C ASN A 106 14.06 14.45 -0.14
N VAL A 107 14.17 13.41 -0.98
CA VAL A 107 15.44 12.73 -1.27
C VAL A 107 16.46 13.71 -1.85
N ALA A 108 16.07 14.55 -2.81
CA ALA A 108 16.95 15.56 -3.41
C ALA A 108 17.38 16.64 -2.40
N MET A 109 16.44 17.15 -1.58
CA MET A 109 16.75 18.14 -0.54
C MET A 109 17.64 17.55 0.55
N LEU A 110 17.42 16.29 0.92
CA LEU A 110 18.27 15.58 1.88
C LEU A 110 19.70 15.44 1.35
N TRP A 111 19.86 15.07 0.07
CA TRP A 111 21.17 15.05 -0.58
C TRP A 111 21.87 16.40 -0.47
N LEU A 112 21.16 17.49 -0.77
CA LEU A 112 21.73 18.85 -0.69
C LEU A 112 22.12 19.23 0.75
N LEU A 113 21.27 18.91 1.73
CA LEU A 113 21.54 19.20 3.14
C LEU A 113 22.76 18.41 3.63
N MET A 114 22.79 17.09 3.36
CA MET A 114 23.88 16.22 3.80
C MET A 114 25.21 16.59 3.15
N ARG A 115 25.20 16.93 1.87
CA ARG A 115 26.38 17.46 1.20
C ARG A 115 26.92 18.72 1.87
N ARG A 116 26.03 19.64 2.27
CA ARG A 116 26.41 20.89 2.93
C ARG A 116 26.91 20.70 4.37
N LEU A 117 26.43 19.67 5.07
CA LEU A 117 26.81 19.38 6.47
C LEU A 117 28.09 18.54 6.57
N SER A 118 28.32 17.62 5.63
CA SER A 118 29.45 16.69 5.66
C SER A 118 30.63 17.10 4.79
N ASP A 119 30.37 17.99 3.82
CA ASP A 119 31.30 18.36 2.72
C ASP A 119 31.76 17.13 1.90
N SER A 120 30.88 16.12 1.77
CA SER A 120 31.16 14.86 1.07
C SER A 120 30.00 14.47 0.15
N ASP A 121 30.26 14.42 -1.17
CA ASP A 121 29.28 13.96 -2.15
C ASP A 121 28.95 12.47 -1.94
N ALA A 122 29.94 11.63 -1.64
CA ALA A 122 29.75 10.20 -1.42
C ALA A 122 28.84 9.92 -0.22
N TYR A 123 29.02 10.64 0.89
CA TYR A 123 28.14 10.54 2.05
C TYR A 123 26.72 11.00 1.73
N ALA A 124 26.58 12.14 1.05
CA ALA A 124 25.27 12.66 0.66
C ALA A 124 24.50 11.70 -0.25
N TRP A 125 25.17 11.08 -1.21
CA TRP A 125 24.60 10.03 -2.05
C TRP A 125 24.17 8.81 -1.23
N SER A 126 25.03 8.32 -0.34
CA SER A 126 24.74 7.16 0.49
C SER A 126 23.52 7.41 1.40
N VAL A 127 23.48 8.55 2.11
CA VAL A 127 22.33 8.90 2.96
C VAL A 127 21.05 8.97 2.14
N SER A 128 21.07 9.64 0.99
CA SER A 128 19.87 9.83 0.17
C SER A 128 19.37 8.53 -0.45
N LEU A 129 20.27 7.65 -0.87
CA LEU A 129 19.90 6.33 -1.39
C LEU A 129 19.34 5.42 -0.29
N ILE A 130 20.01 5.38 0.89
CA ILE A 130 19.51 4.60 2.04
C ILE A 130 18.11 5.08 2.47
N PHE A 131 17.88 6.40 2.47
CA PHE A 131 16.56 6.97 2.76
C PHE A 131 15.53 6.64 1.67
N ALA A 132 15.88 6.78 0.37
CA ALA A 132 14.98 6.51 -0.74
C ALA A 132 14.54 5.04 -0.81
N PHE A 133 15.45 4.11 -0.47
CA PHE A 133 15.21 2.66 -0.48
C PHE A 133 14.97 2.08 0.91
N PHE A 134 14.57 2.92 1.86
CA PHE A 134 14.29 2.45 3.21
C PHE A 134 13.04 1.56 3.23
N PRO A 135 13.12 0.31 3.73
CA PRO A 135 12.07 -0.70 3.51
C PRO A 135 10.71 -0.31 4.09
N PHE A 136 10.66 0.44 5.19
CA PHE A 136 9.40 0.80 5.87
C PHE A 136 8.82 2.14 5.42
N SER A 137 9.30 2.72 4.30
CA SER A 137 8.79 3.98 3.75
C SER A 137 7.61 3.80 2.79
N TYR A 138 7.31 2.58 2.35
CA TYR A 138 6.31 2.34 1.31
C TYR A 138 4.93 2.93 1.66
N GLU A 139 4.45 2.74 2.87
CA GLU A 139 3.16 3.26 3.30
C GLU A 139 3.12 4.80 3.29
N ALA A 140 4.19 5.46 3.75
CA ALA A 140 4.26 6.92 3.73
C ALA A 140 4.31 7.52 2.32
N VAL A 141 4.77 6.74 1.32
CA VAL A 141 4.99 7.20 -0.06
C VAL A 141 3.82 6.85 -0.98
N THR A 142 3.08 5.79 -0.69
CA THR A 142 2.06 5.25 -1.60
C THR A 142 0.63 5.35 -1.10
N TYR A 143 0.42 5.69 0.17
CA TYR A 143 -0.88 5.77 0.80
C TYR A 143 -1.28 7.24 1.02
N VAL A 144 -2.42 7.69 0.47
CA VAL A 144 -2.80 9.11 0.43
C VAL A 144 -3.03 9.69 1.82
N ALA A 145 -3.65 8.95 2.73
CA ALA A 145 -3.82 9.36 4.12
C ALA A 145 -2.49 9.59 4.86
N SER A 146 -1.39 9.00 4.36
CA SER A 146 -0.04 9.21 4.88
C SER A 146 0.66 10.48 4.39
N LEU A 147 0.00 11.33 3.59
CA LEU A 147 0.54 12.61 3.08
C LEU A 147 1.21 13.46 4.16
N THR A 148 0.76 13.34 5.40
CA THR A 148 1.32 14.06 6.55
C THR A 148 2.83 13.87 6.70
N HIS A 149 3.35 12.65 6.48
CA HIS A 149 4.75 12.29 6.71
C HIS A 149 5.71 12.87 5.66
N PRO A 150 5.52 12.66 4.35
CA PRO A 150 6.39 13.27 3.34
C PRO A 150 6.24 14.80 3.29
N LEU A 151 5.07 15.34 3.58
CA LEU A 151 4.84 16.78 3.62
C LEU A 151 5.53 17.43 4.82
N LEU A 152 5.49 16.81 6.01
CA LEU A 152 6.23 17.29 7.17
C LEU A 152 7.74 17.32 6.89
N LEU A 153 8.31 16.25 6.35
CA LEU A 153 9.74 16.19 6.02
C LEU A 153 10.10 17.25 4.98
N PHE A 154 9.23 17.49 3.99
CA PHE A 154 9.42 18.56 3.01
C PHE A 154 9.56 19.94 3.68
N TRP A 155 8.66 20.31 4.58
CA TRP A 155 8.72 21.57 5.32
C TRP A 155 9.94 21.66 6.23
N LEU A 156 10.28 20.56 6.90
CA LEU A 156 11.45 20.48 7.76
C LEU A 156 12.74 20.72 6.97
N LEU A 157 12.93 20.01 5.85
CA LEU A 157 14.13 20.16 5.01
C LEU A 157 14.23 21.57 4.40
N LEU A 158 13.12 22.13 3.93
CA LEU A 158 13.08 23.53 3.46
C LEU A 158 13.47 24.50 4.57
N THR A 159 12.94 24.32 5.78
CA THR A 159 13.26 25.17 6.94
C THR A 159 14.77 25.14 7.21
N LEU A 160 15.37 23.96 7.28
CA LEU A 160 16.82 23.82 7.52
C LEU A 160 17.65 24.43 6.39
N LEU A 161 17.26 24.23 5.14
CA LEU A 161 17.98 24.76 3.97
C LEU A 161 17.89 26.30 3.91
N PHE A 162 16.72 26.90 4.13
CA PHE A 162 16.56 28.37 4.18
C PHE A 162 17.31 28.97 5.37
N TYR A 163 17.20 28.36 6.53
CA TYR A 163 17.90 28.80 7.72
C TYR A 163 19.41 28.74 7.53
N GLN A 164 19.95 27.64 7.03
CA GLN A 164 21.37 27.49 6.72
C GLN A 164 21.84 28.53 5.69
N GLN A 165 21.06 28.76 4.63
CA GLN A 165 21.40 29.74 3.61
C GLN A 165 21.40 31.17 4.15
N ALA A 166 20.43 31.53 5.01
CA ALA A 166 20.36 32.83 5.67
C ALA A 166 21.61 33.12 6.52
N ARG A 167 22.13 32.07 7.19
CA ARG A 167 23.32 32.16 8.05
C ARG A 167 24.61 32.35 7.27
N ARG A 168 24.69 31.84 6.03
CA ARG A 168 25.88 32.00 5.16
C ARG A 168 26.02 33.40 4.56
N ILE A 169 24.98 34.22 4.63
CA ILE A 169 25.03 35.60 4.18
C ILE A 169 25.63 36.46 5.30
N ASN A 170 26.84 36.94 5.11
CA ASN A 170 27.57 37.73 6.12
C ASN A 170 27.02 39.15 6.28
N GLU A 171 26.51 39.75 5.21
CA GLU A 171 25.98 41.10 5.22
C GLU A 171 24.52 41.13 5.74
N ALA A 172 24.19 42.08 6.63
CA ALA A 172 22.85 42.32 7.04
C ALA A 172 22.09 43.04 5.92
N GLY A 173 21.30 42.27 5.14
CA GLY A 173 20.54 42.79 4.02
C GLY A 173 19.19 42.08 3.85
N TRP A 174 18.33 42.65 3.00
CA TRP A 174 16.98 42.14 2.77
C TRP A 174 16.92 40.65 2.41
N LYS A 175 17.91 40.15 1.63
CA LYS A 175 18.00 38.72 1.25
C LYS A 175 18.09 37.80 2.45
N ARG A 176 18.90 38.18 3.46
CA ARG A 176 19.02 37.41 4.70
C ARG A 176 17.72 37.42 5.49
N PHE A 177 17.05 38.57 5.55
CA PHE A 177 15.76 38.71 6.23
C PHE A 177 14.68 37.86 5.56
N VAL A 178 14.59 37.88 4.23
CA VAL A 178 13.63 37.05 3.46
C VAL A 178 13.86 35.56 3.72
N LEU A 179 15.11 35.09 3.76
CA LEU A 179 15.40 33.68 4.02
C LEU A 179 15.05 33.26 5.46
N TYR A 180 15.25 34.11 6.44
CA TYR A 180 14.77 33.83 7.79
C TYR A 180 13.22 33.81 7.87
N GLY A 181 12.56 34.72 7.18
CA GLY A 181 11.11 34.73 7.05
C GLY A 181 10.58 33.46 6.39
N ALA A 182 11.23 33.03 5.31
CA ALA A 182 10.90 31.78 4.65
C ALA A 182 11.08 30.55 5.58
N ALA A 183 12.18 30.53 6.36
CA ALA A 183 12.38 29.47 7.37
C ALA A 183 11.29 29.47 8.45
N MET A 184 10.84 30.65 8.90
CA MET A 184 9.74 30.74 9.87
C MET A 184 8.41 30.24 9.28
N ILE A 185 8.09 30.64 8.04
CA ILE A 185 6.86 30.20 7.35
C ILE A 185 6.87 28.69 7.15
N THR A 186 7.95 28.12 6.62
CA THR A 186 8.04 26.68 6.41
C THR A 186 8.03 25.89 7.72
N MET A 187 8.61 26.41 8.80
CA MET A 187 8.49 25.82 10.14
C MET A 187 7.04 25.81 10.62
N LEU A 188 6.30 26.92 10.48
CA LEU A 188 4.89 27.00 10.86
C LEU A 188 4.04 26.03 10.04
N LEU A 189 4.27 25.93 8.71
CA LEU A 189 3.59 24.98 7.85
C LEU A 189 3.87 23.53 8.27
N GLY A 190 5.10 23.21 8.67
CA GLY A 190 5.46 21.90 9.21
C GLY A 190 4.74 21.57 10.52
N LEU A 191 4.68 22.51 11.45
CA LEU A 191 3.94 22.37 12.71
C LEU A 191 2.42 22.17 12.48
N LEU A 192 1.84 22.87 11.52
CA LEU A 192 0.43 22.74 11.13
C LEU A 192 0.14 21.50 10.25
N THR A 193 1.17 20.78 9.84
CA THR A 193 1.05 19.54 9.06
C THR A 193 0.94 18.32 9.95
N HIS A 194 1.72 18.24 11.03
CA HIS A 194 1.75 17.09 11.93
C HIS A 194 2.39 17.47 13.27
N GLU A 195 1.96 16.85 14.35
CA GLU A 195 2.45 17.07 15.71
C GLU A 195 3.97 16.82 15.84
N ASN A 196 4.50 15.85 15.08
CA ASN A 196 5.95 15.62 14.99
C ASN A 196 6.73 16.81 14.39
N GLY A 197 6.07 17.86 13.90
CA GLY A 197 6.69 19.12 13.51
C GLY A 197 7.52 19.78 14.62
N LEU A 198 7.29 19.40 15.87
CA LEU A 198 8.10 19.81 17.03
C LEU A 198 9.58 19.38 16.91
N ILE A 199 9.92 18.46 16.02
CA ILE A 199 11.32 18.13 15.70
C ILE A 199 12.04 19.28 14.96
N ILE A 200 11.32 20.15 14.24
CA ILE A 200 11.94 21.21 13.42
C ILE A 200 12.82 22.15 14.26
N PRO A 201 12.34 22.75 15.36
CA PRO A 201 13.19 23.58 16.22
C PRO A 201 14.35 22.78 16.83
N LEU A 202 14.18 21.50 17.15
CA LEU A 202 15.24 20.65 17.67
C LEU A 202 16.31 20.37 16.60
N ALA A 203 15.92 20.10 15.37
CA ALA A 203 16.82 19.91 14.24
C ALA A 203 17.59 21.22 13.91
N MET A 204 16.94 22.38 14.00
CA MET A 204 17.60 23.68 13.87
C MET A 204 18.64 23.90 14.98
N ALA A 205 18.34 23.57 16.22
CA ALA A 205 19.27 23.66 17.34
C ALA A 205 20.47 22.70 17.16
N GLY A 206 20.21 21.46 16.72
CA GLY A 206 21.24 20.48 16.41
C GLY A 206 22.18 20.94 15.28
N MET A 207 21.63 21.56 14.23
CA MET A 207 22.42 22.12 13.14
C MET A 207 23.30 23.30 13.61
N GLU A 208 22.78 24.18 14.48
CA GLU A 208 23.58 25.23 15.12
C GLU A 208 24.73 24.67 15.94
N TRP A 209 24.44 23.68 16.77
CA TRP A 209 25.46 23.01 17.57
C TRP A 209 26.53 22.34 16.70
N LEU A 210 26.12 21.68 15.62
CA LEU A 210 27.03 21.00 14.68
C LEU A 210 28.01 21.97 14.01
N GLU A 211 27.53 23.15 13.58
CA GLU A 211 28.33 24.11 12.83
C GLU A 211 29.20 25.04 13.70
N ARG A 212 28.84 25.28 14.98
CA ARG A 212 29.48 26.32 15.81
C ARG A 212 30.03 25.86 17.17
N SER A 213 29.91 24.63 17.56
CA SER A 213 30.22 24.14 18.92
C SER A 213 29.23 24.64 20.01
N PRO A 214 29.31 24.14 21.26
CA PRO A 214 28.38 24.50 22.36
C PRO A 214 28.28 26.00 22.66
N LYS A 215 29.38 26.79 22.44
CA LYS A 215 29.35 28.26 22.59
C LYS A 215 28.48 28.93 21.55
N GLY A 216 28.32 28.35 20.36
CA GLY A 216 27.48 28.85 19.27
C GLY A 216 25.98 28.74 19.58
N LEU A 217 25.55 27.78 20.39
CA LEU A 217 24.15 27.64 20.79
C LEU A 217 23.70 28.85 21.62
N ILE A 218 24.51 29.30 22.57
CA ILE A 218 24.23 30.48 23.42
C ILE A 218 24.14 31.76 22.59
N GLU A 219 25.02 31.93 21.60
CA GLU A 219 24.98 33.04 20.66
C GLU A 219 23.79 32.98 19.69
N ALA A 220 23.36 31.76 19.31
CA ALA A 220 22.19 31.54 18.47
C ALA A 220 20.89 31.98 19.16
N PHE A 221 20.79 31.87 20.51
CA PHE A 221 19.68 32.43 21.28
C PHE A 221 19.63 33.97 21.25
N LYS A 222 20.74 34.64 20.96
CA LYS A 222 20.80 36.11 20.83
C LYS A 222 20.52 36.63 19.41
N ARG A 223 20.27 35.75 18.45
CA ARG A 223 20.06 36.03 17.00
C ARG A 223 18.68 35.55 16.53
N PRO A 224 18.35 35.61 15.22
CA PRO A 224 17.05 35.20 14.64
C PRO A 224 16.58 33.77 14.92
N PHE A 225 17.37 32.92 15.58
CA PHE A 225 16.95 31.61 16.05
C PHE A 225 15.84 31.71 17.11
N LEU A 226 15.93 32.70 18.02
CA LEU A 226 14.91 32.93 19.07
C LEU A 226 13.50 33.20 18.50
N PRO A 227 13.32 34.05 17.46
CA PRO A 227 12.01 34.22 16.81
C PRO A 227 11.44 32.91 16.26
N ASN A 228 12.28 32.05 15.69
CA ASN A 228 11.83 30.74 15.20
C ASN A 228 11.35 29.84 16.34
N LEU A 229 12.01 29.85 17.48
CA LEU A 229 11.57 29.11 18.69
C LEU A 229 10.29 29.68 19.30
N LEU A 230 10.01 30.97 19.15
CA LEU A 230 8.76 31.56 19.65
C LEU A 230 7.52 31.05 18.90
N VAL A 231 7.66 30.66 17.65
CA VAL A 231 6.57 30.06 16.86
C VAL A 231 6.06 28.76 17.50
N THR A 232 6.94 27.95 18.10
CA THR A 232 6.55 26.68 18.74
C THR A 232 5.59 26.84 19.93
N PRO A 233 5.84 27.71 20.92
CA PRO A 233 4.88 27.94 22.02
C PRO A 233 3.54 28.48 21.52
N ILE A 234 3.55 29.36 20.52
CA ILE A 234 2.31 29.91 19.94
C ILE A 234 1.53 28.76 19.28
N PHE A 235 2.19 27.90 18.49
CA PHE A 235 1.57 26.73 17.91
C PHE A 235 1.00 25.79 18.99
N LEU A 236 1.75 25.49 20.05
CA LEU A 236 1.29 24.63 21.14
C LEU A 236 0.07 25.22 21.85
N PHE A 237 0.02 26.52 22.04
CA PHE A 237 -1.15 27.19 22.60
C PHE A 237 -2.37 27.05 21.70
N VAL A 238 -2.22 27.29 20.39
CA VAL A 238 -3.30 27.10 19.40
C VAL A 238 -3.73 25.63 19.38
N TRP A 239 -2.78 24.71 19.28
CA TRP A 239 -3.02 23.28 19.24
C TRP A 239 -3.79 22.79 20.48
N TRP A 240 -3.44 23.30 21.66
CA TRP A 240 -4.14 23.00 22.92
C TRP A 240 -5.57 23.53 22.93
N SER A 241 -5.80 24.70 22.33
CA SER A 241 -7.10 25.38 22.30
C SER A 241 -8.09 24.77 21.29
N ILE A 242 -7.62 24.01 20.30
CA ILE A 242 -8.48 23.42 19.28
C ILE A 242 -9.16 22.15 19.82
N PRO A 243 -10.50 22.04 19.69
CA PRO A 243 -11.22 20.82 20.04
C PRO A 243 -10.71 19.61 19.23
N LYS A 244 -10.40 18.52 19.93
CA LYS A 244 -9.99 17.23 19.40
C LYS A 244 -10.72 16.15 20.16
N THR A 245 -11.33 15.22 19.47
CA THR A 245 -11.83 13.99 20.08
C THR A 245 -10.72 12.95 20.04
N SER A 246 -10.36 12.42 21.19
CA SER A 246 -9.37 11.35 21.27
C SER A 246 -9.81 10.37 22.34
N ASP A 247 -10.27 9.23 21.93
CA ASP A 247 -10.52 8.08 22.80
C ASP A 247 -9.26 7.20 22.95
N GLN A 248 -8.09 7.78 22.62
CA GLN A 248 -6.83 7.05 22.68
C GLN A 248 -6.47 6.73 24.13
N ILE A 249 -6.39 5.45 24.42
CA ILE A 249 -5.84 4.94 25.68
C ILE A 249 -4.32 5.21 25.64
N LEU A 250 -3.85 6.02 26.59
CA LEU A 250 -2.41 6.27 26.71
C LEU A 250 -1.67 4.96 27.02
N PRO A 251 -0.57 4.68 26.32
CA PRO A 251 0.21 3.47 26.55
C PRO A 251 0.81 3.45 27.95
N THR A 252 0.95 2.26 28.51
CA THR A 252 1.62 2.01 29.79
C THR A 252 3.14 2.10 29.65
N ILE A 253 3.87 2.11 30.77
CA ILE A 253 5.35 2.07 30.74
C ILE A 253 5.86 0.79 30.04
N SER A 254 5.14 -0.32 30.20
CA SER A 254 5.48 -1.58 29.52
C SER A 254 5.37 -1.41 27.99
N ASP A 255 4.32 -0.73 27.53
CA ASP A 255 4.09 -0.49 26.10
C ASP A 255 5.18 0.38 25.49
N TRP A 256 5.75 1.34 26.25
CA TRP A 256 6.89 2.14 25.75
C TRP A 256 8.08 1.28 25.35
N PHE A 257 8.40 0.24 26.14
CA PHE A 257 9.48 -0.69 25.80
C PHE A 257 9.14 -1.53 24.57
N SER A 258 7.90 -2.03 24.49
CA SER A 258 7.42 -2.75 23.31
C SER A 258 7.48 -1.88 22.07
N ASN A 259 7.06 -0.61 22.19
CA ASN A 259 7.07 0.37 21.09
C ASN A 259 8.48 0.72 20.58
N LEU A 260 9.53 0.48 21.36
CA LEU A 260 10.91 0.67 20.88
C LEU A 260 11.34 -0.39 19.87
N ILE A 261 10.78 -1.60 19.93
CA ILE A 261 11.22 -2.75 19.15
C ILE A 261 11.14 -2.50 17.63
N PRO A 262 10.00 -2.05 17.04
CA PRO A 262 9.94 -1.75 15.63
C PRO A 262 10.95 -0.68 15.19
N PHE A 263 11.20 0.33 16.03
CA PHE A 263 12.22 1.34 15.73
C PHE A 263 13.64 0.78 15.78
N LEU A 264 13.95 -0.13 16.72
CA LEU A 264 15.25 -0.81 16.73
C LEU A 264 15.45 -1.64 15.46
N GLN A 265 14.40 -2.29 14.95
CA GLN A 265 14.42 -2.96 13.65
C GLN A 265 14.89 -2.02 12.54
N SER A 266 14.46 -0.76 12.56
CA SER A 266 14.87 0.25 11.57
C SER A 266 16.37 0.51 11.54
N LEU A 267 17.08 0.36 12.65
CA LEU A 267 18.54 0.52 12.71
C LEU A 267 19.30 -0.68 12.10
N VAL A 268 18.74 -1.87 12.24
CA VAL A 268 19.41 -3.12 11.89
C VAL A 268 18.87 -3.79 10.63
N TYR A 269 17.88 -3.20 9.98
CA TYR A 269 17.19 -3.80 8.83
C TYR A 269 18.13 -4.37 7.76
N PRO A 270 19.31 -3.77 7.45
CA PRO A 270 20.18 -4.32 6.43
C PRO A 270 20.83 -5.65 6.83
N LEU A 271 20.86 -5.97 8.12
CA LEU A 271 21.46 -7.20 8.66
C LEU A 271 20.43 -8.32 8.81
N LEU A 272 19.14 -7.98 8.98
CA LEU A 272 18.08 -8.95 9.28
C LEU A 272 17.97 -10.08 8.25
N PRO A 273 18.14 -9.84 6.93
CA PRO A 273 18.16 -10.92 5.95
C PRO A 273 19.25 -11.98 6.17
N LEU A 274 20.27 -11.69 6.97
CA LEU A 274 21.35 -12.61 7.32
C LEU A 274 21.03 -13.48 8.55
N PHE A 275 19.96 -13.13 9.26
CA PHE A 275 19.53 -13.80 10.50
C PHE A 275 18.07 -14.23 10.31
N ASN A 276 17.77 -15.46 10.61
CA ASN A 276 16.40 -15.96 10.55
C ASN A 276 15.68 -15.67 11.88
N LEU A 277 15.42 -14.38 12.18
CA LEU A 277 14.80 -13.94 13.43
C LEU A 277 13.29 -14.04 13.37
N THR A 278 12.69 -14.33 14.52
CA THR A 278 11.26 -14.26 14.79
C THR A 278 10.93 -13.02 15.64
N ALA A 279 9.66 -12.71 15.84
CA ALA A 279 9.23 -11.60 16.69
C ALA A 279 9.63 -11.78 18.17
N GLU A 280 9.99 -12.99 18.60
CA GLU A 280 10.43 -13.30 19.96
C GLU A 280 11.91 -12.97 20.18
N ASP A 281 12.71 -12.82 19.11
CA ASP A 281 14.16 -12.65 19.17
C ASP A 281 14.59 -11.21 19.52
N THR A 282 13.85 -10.53 20.39
CA THR A 282 14.07 -9.12 20.77
C THR A 282 15.45 -8.86 21.38
N THR A 283 16.00 -9.83 22.12
CA THR A 283 17.35 -9.73 22.69
C THR A 283 18.41 -9.67 21.60
N VAL A 284 18.29 -10.51 20.57
CA VAL A 284 19.22 -10.50 19.43
C VAL A 284 19.10 -9.17 18.68
N LEU A 285 17.89 -8.68 18.47
CA LEU A 285 17.64 -7.36 17.87
C LEU A 285 18.37 -6.25 18.64
N MET A 286 18.26 -6.21 19.97
CA MET A 286 18.93 -5.21 20.80
C MET A 286 20.45 -5.28 20.70
N ILE A 287 21.03 -6.50 20.68
CA ILE A 287 22.46 -6.70 20.49
C ILE A 287 22.91 -6.20 19.13
N LEU A 288 22.18 -6.52 18.06
CA LEU A 288 22.48 -6.04 16.72
C LEU A 288 22.37 -4.51 16.63
N ALA A 289 21.36 -3.90 17.24
CA ALA A 289 21.21 -2.44 17.27
C ALA A 289 22.38 -1.77 17.99
N ALA A 290 22.79 -2.31 19.14
CA ALA A 290 23.96 -1.82 19.87
C ALA A 290 25.25 -1.96 19.04
N ALA A 291 25.41 -3.07 18.32
CA ALA A 291 26.56 -3.30 17.43
C ALA A 291 26.58 -2.29 16.27
N VAL A 292 25.44 -2.06 15.61
CA VAL A 292 25.32 -1.06 14.53
C VAL A 292 25.65 0.33 15.03
N LEU A 293 25.12 0.74 16.19
CA LEU A 293 25.45 2.03 16.80
C LEU A 293 26.94 2.13 17.15
N GLY A 294 27.54 1.06 17.70
CA GLY A 294 28.97 1.02 18.00
C GLY A 294 29.85 1.12 16.76
N ILE A 295 29.54 0.37 15.70
CA ILE A 295 30.28 0.37 14.43
C ILE A 295 30.18 1.75 13.76
N THR A 296 28.97 2.32 13.66
CA THR A 296 28.75 3.63 13.04
C THR A 296 29.38 4.76 13.85
N PHE A 297 29.40 4.65 15.20
CA PHE A 297 30.12 5.58 16.05
C PHE A 297 31.64 5.49 15.85
N ALA A 298 32.21 4.28 15.80
CA ALA A 298 33.63 4.09 15.52
C ALA A 298 34.02 4.67 14.15
N ALA A 299 33.19 4.45 13.13
CA ALA A 299 33.35 5.08 11.81
C ALA A 299 33.33 6.62 11.89
N ALA A 300 32.37 7.17 12.62
CA ALA A 300 32.28 8.62 12.85
C ALA A 300 33.46 9.19 13.62
N TRP A 301 34.00 8.41 14.57
CA TRP A 301 35.22 8.78 15.30
C TRP A 301 36.44 8.84 14.37
N LEU A 302 36.64 7.81 13.57
CA LEU A 302 37.71 7.75 12.58
C LEU A 302 37.59 8.88 11.55
N ALA A 303 36.38 9.15 11.09
CA ALA A 303 36.08 10.26 10.17
C ALA A 303 36.15 11.65 10.82
N ARG A 304 36.39 11.78 12.13
CA ARG A 304 36.28 13.03 12.90
C ARG A 304 34.91 13.73 12.72
N ALA A 305 33.84 12.95 12.61
CA ALA A 305 32.48 13.40 12.32
C ALA A 305 31.48 13.10 13.47
N ARG A 306 31.97 13.00 14.72
CA ARG A 306 31.15 12.67 15.90
C ARG A 306 29.91 13.57 16.06
N GLY A 307 30.06 14.86 15.75
CA GLY A 307 28.92 15.78 15.79
C GLY A 307 27.82 15.42 14.80
N LEU A 308 28.18 15.02 13.58
CA LEU A 308 27.22 14.59 12.57
C LEU A 308 26.52 13.27 12.96
N TRP A 309 27.26 12.33 13.56
CA TRP A 309 26.69 11.10 14.10
C TRP A 309 25.68 11.38 15.23
N LEU A 310 26.06 12.25 16.19
CA LEU A 310 25.15 12.67 17.27
C LEU A 310 23.90 13.40 16.72
N PHE A 311 24.04 14.17 15.68
CA PHE A 311 22.91 14.82 15.01
C PHE A 311 21.97 13.79 14.37
N GLY A 312 22.51 12.78 13.69
CA GLY A 312 21.72 11.67 13.13
C GLY A 312 21.01 10.84 14.20
N LEU A 313 21.71 10.52 15.31
CA LEU A 313 21.13 9.81 16.44
C LEU A 313 20.02 10.62 17.12
N ALA A 314 20.25 11.91 17.35
CA ALA A 314 19.24 12.81 17.91
C ALA A 314 18.02 12.94 16.99
N TRP A 315 18.23 13.06 15.68
CA TRP A 315 17.14 13.06 14.70
C TRP A 315 16.30 11.78 14.82
N TYR A 316 16.94 10.61 14.79
CA TYR A 316 16.26 9.32 14.94
C TYR A 316 15.46 9.22 16.23
N LEU A 317 16.08 9.53 17.38
CA LEU A 317 15.43 9.43 18.68
C LEU A 317 14.27 10.42 18.83
N PHE A 318 14.45 11.70 18.49
CA PHE A 318 13.40 12.69 18.66
C PHE A 318 12.26 12.54 17.68
N SER A 319 12.49 11.96 16.49
CA SER A 319 11.42 11.72 15.53
C SER A 319 10.61 10.44 15.83
N SER A 320 11.19 9.46 16.50
CA SER A 320 10.48 8.24 16.94
C SER A 320 9.79 8.41 18.30
N LEU A 321 10.29 9.30 19.15
CA LEU A 321 9.82 9.46 20.53
C LEU A 321 8.30 9.71 20.67
N PRO A 322 7.65 10.58 19.88
CA PRO A 322 6.21 10.80 20.00
C PRO A 322 5.39 9.52 19.72
N ALA A 323 5.75 8.76 18.70
CA ALA A 323 5.07 7.50 18.40
C ALA A 323 5.26 6.49 19.55
N THR A 324 6.49 6.37 20.05
CA THR A 324 6.82 5.46 21.17
C THR A 324 6.04 5.78 22.44
N LEU A 325 5.84 7.08 22.75
CA LEU A 325 5.23 7.53 24.02
C LEU A 325 3.70 7.63 24.00
N PHE A 326 3.09 7.82 22.82
CA PHE A 326 1.67 8.19 22.74
C PHE A 326 0.80 7.23 21.94
N LEU A 327 1.39 6.28 21.21
CA LEU A 327 0.63 5.33 20.40
C LEU A 327 0.60 3.94 21.06
N SER A 328 -0.50 3.20 20.84
CA SER A 328 -0.58 1.80 21.27
C SER A 328 0.39 0.92 20.45
N PRO A 329 0.86 -0.21 21.02
CA PRO A 329 1.72 -1.15 20.29
C PRO A 329 1.09 -1.61 18.97
N ASP A 330 -0.18 -2.01 18.98
CA ASP A 330 -0.90 -2.51 17.80
C ASP A 330 -0.94 -1.48 16.67
N TYR A 331 -1.24 -0.22 17.00
CA TYR A 331 -1.23 0.86 16.02
C TYR A 331 0.16 1.11 15.44
N LEU A 332 1.19 1.04 16.30
CA LEU A 332 2.58 1.28 15.88
C LEU A 332 3.08 0.16 14.98
N TYR A 333 2.80 -1.10 15.32
CA TYR A 333 3.13 -2.25 14.49
C TYR A 333 2.42 -2.18 13.12
N GLY A 334 1.14 -1.82 13.10
CA GLY A 334 0.32 -1.70 11.89
C GLY A 334 0.58 -0.44 11.05
N SER A 335 1.54 0.43 11.44
CA SER A 335 1.76 1.73 10.80
C SER A 335 3.22 1.99 10.41
N PRO A 336 3.77 1.28 9.42
CA PRO A 336 5.15 1.47 8.95
C PRO A 336 5.49 2.92 8.55
N ARG A 337 4.51 3.73 8.14
CA ARG A 337 4.65 5.17 7.84
C ARG A 337 5.30 5.98 8.96
N LEU A 338 5.18 5.52 10.21
CA LEU A 338 5.78 6.19 11.37
C LEU A 338 7.32 6.16 11.34
N HIS A 339 7.92 5.24 10.58
CA HIS A 339 9.36 5.15 10.40
C HIS A 339 9.91 6.14 9.37
N TYR A 340 9.06 6.82 8.59
CA TYR A 340 9.50 7.69 7.49
C TYR A 340 10.40 8.85 7.97
N LEU A 341 10.02 9.56 9.02
CA LEU A 341 10.82 10.66 9.56
C LEU A 341 12.08 10.17 10.30
N PRO A 342 12.02 9.12 11.16
CA PRO A 342 13.18 8.51 11.78
C PRO A 342 14.22 7.95 10.78
N SER A 343 13.79 7.47 9.61
CA SER A 343 14.68 6.86 8.62
C SER A 343 15.76 7.81 8.09
N VAL A 344 15.54 9.13 8.13
CA VAL A 344 16.59 10.11 7.82
C VAL A 344 17.77 9.97 8.80
N GLY A 345 17.49 9.86 10.11
CA GLY A 345 18.51 9.64 11.12
C GLY A 345 19.21 8.29 10.95
N VAL A 346 18.44 7.24 10.67
CA VAL A 346 18.98 5.89 10.36
C VAL A 346 19.93 5.96 9.16
N ALA A 347 19.52 6.61 8.06
CA ALA A 347 20.33 6.75 6.87
C ALA A 347 21.64 7.52 7.14
N MET A 348 21.57 8.58 7.97
CA MET A 348 22.77 9.32 8.39
C MET A 348 23.74 8.44 9.18
N LEU A 349 23.24 7.61 10.09
CA LEU A 349 24.06 6.70 10.91
C LEU A 349 24.69 5.60 10.04
N LEU A 350 23.87 4.91 9.23
CA LEU A 350 24.33 3.81 8.38
C LEU A 350 25.33 4.26 7.30
N ALA A 351 25.28 5.51 6.85
CA ALA A 351 26.23 6.04 5.86
C ALA A 351 27.58 6.46 6.47
N MET A 352 27.79 6.43 7.80
CA MET A 352 29.07 6.85 8.42
C MET A 352 30.32 6.12 7.92
N PRO A 353 30.29 4.79 7.65
CA PRO A 353 31.43 4.12 7.03
C PRO A 353 31.82 4.73 5.68
N VAL A 354 30.86 5.14 4.85
CA VAL A 354 31.13 5.80 3.56
C VAL A 354 31.82 7.15 3.75
N LEU A 355 31.41 7.93 4.76
CA LEU A 355 32.08 9.18 5.11
C LEU A 355 33.54 8.93 5.55
N THR A 356 33.75 7.87 6.31
CA THR A 356 35.09 7.46 6.73
C THR A 356 35.98 7.14 5.52
N LEU A 357 35.49 6.30 4.63
CA LEU A 357 36.19 5.98 3.38
C LEU A 357 36.50 7.24 2.55
N ALA A 358 35.49 8.11 2.37
CA ALA A 358 35.63 9.35 1.61
C ALA A 358 36.69 10.30 2.19
N ARG A 359 36.84 10.36 3.52
CA ARG A 359 37.86 11.20 4.20
C ARG A 359 39.26 10.60 4.24
N HIS A 360 39.40 9.28 4.03
CA HIS A 360 40.69 8.60 3.93
C HIS A 360 41.16 8.44 2.48
N VAL A 361 40.46 9.08 1.53
CA VAL A 361 40.87 9.08 0.13
C VAL A 361 42.27 9.66 0.00
N THR A 362 43.21 8.85 -0.52
CA THR A 362 44.60 9.25 -0.82
C THR A 362 44.67 10.08 -2.10
N GLU A 363 45.75 10.84 -2.27
CA GLU A 363 46.03 11.56 -3.53
C GLU A 363 46.30 10.62 -4.71
N GLN A 364 46.54 9.32 -4.45
CA GLN A 364 46.73 8.31 -5.48
C GLN A 364 45.42 7.98 -6.16
N THR A 365 45.34 8.15 -7.47
CA THR A 365 44.14 7.96 -8.30
C THR A 365 43.48 6.58 -8.09
N TRP A 366 44.26 5.51 -8.04
CA TRP A 366 43.75 4.14 -7.83
C TRP A 366 43.16 3.93 -6.43
N GLY A 367 43.83 4.44 -5.39
CA GLY A 367 43.32 4.37 -4.03
C GLY A 367 41.97 5.08 -3.89
N ARG A 368 41.81 6.22 -4.56
CA ARG A 368 40.53 6.96 -4.59
C ARG A 368 39.41 6.15 -5.24
N VAL A 369 39.66 5.53 -6.40
CA VAL A 369 38.66 4.71 -7.10
C VAL A 369 38.23 3.53 -6.23
N VAL A 370 39.21 2.83 -5.62
CA VAL A 370 38.91 1.67 -4.74
C VAL A 370 38.03 2.07 -3.53
N LEU A 371 38.35 3.17 -2.85
CA LEU A 371 37.59 3.60 -1.68
C LEU A 371 36.18 4.09 -2.05
N LEU A 372 36.02 4.79 -3.18
CA LEU A 372 34.69 5.18 -3.68
C LEU A 372 33.88 3.97 -4.12
N ALA A 373 34.50 2.99 -4.80
CA ALA A 373 33.84 1.74 -5.17
C ALA A 373 33.41 0.94 -3.93
N ALA A 374 34.26 0.85 -2.89
CA ALA A 374 33.90 0.22 -1.63
C ALA A 374 32.72 0.91 -0.94
N GLY A 375 32.68 2.25 -0.94
CA GLY A 375 31.55 3.02 -0.41
C GLY A 375 30.26 2.79 -1.20
N LEU A 376 30.34 2.69 -2.52
CA LEU A 376 29.20 2.36 -3.37
C LEU A 376 28.70 0.93 -3.09
N LEU A 377 29.60 -0.06 -3.08
CA LEU A 377 29.25 -1.45 -2.81
C LEU A 377 28.61 -1.61 -1.41
N TYR A 378 29.13 -0.91 -0.41
CA TYR A 378 28.55 -0.87 0.92
C TYR A 378 27.11 -0.31 0.89
N THR A 379 26.90 0.81 0.19
CA THR A 379 25.56 1.41 0.05
C THR A 379 24.58 0.46 -0.67
N LEU A 380 25.04 -0.18 -1.76
CA LEU A 380 24.26 -1.17 -2.49
C LEU A 380 23.91 -2.39 -1.63
N ALA A 381 24.85 -2.87 -0.81
CA ALA A 381 24.60 -3.97 0.13
C ALA A 381 23.50 -3.64 1.16
N ILE A 382 23.34 -2.37 1.53
CA ILE A 382 22.25 -1.92 2.42
C ILE A 382 20.91 -1.84 1.67
N ILE A 383 20.87 -1.31 0.46
CA ILE A 383 19.59 -0.99 -0.21
C ILE A 383 19.02 -2.16 -1.02
N ILE A 384 19.86 -3.02 -1.62
CA ILE A 384 19.38 -4.12 -2.47
C ILE A 384 18.43 -5.07 -1.74
N PRO A 385 18.70 -5.51 -0.49
CA PRO A 385 17.79 -6.39 0.24
C PRO A 385 16.40 -5.79 0.54
N SER A 386 16.27 -4.46 0.51
CA SER A 386 15.00 -3.77 0.74
C SER A 386 14.08 -3.81 -0.48
N ILE A 387 14.62 -3.94 -1.70
CA ILE A 387 13.85 -3.83 -2.94
C ILE A 387 12.78 -4.93 -3.07
N PRO A 388 13.08 -6.22 -2.83
CA PRO A 388 12.06 -7.27 -2.88
C PRO A 388 10.93 -7.04 -1.88
N PHE A 389 11.25 -6.61 -0.67
CA PHE A 389 10.25 -6.30 0.36
C PHE A 389 9.34 -5.13 -0.06
N ILE A 390 9.93 -4.02 -0.52
CA ILE A 390 9.14 -2.87 -1.03
C ILE A 390 8.26 -3.31 -2.20
N SER A 391 8.80 -4.08 -3.15
CA SER A 391 8.02 -4.56 -4.30
C SER A 391 6.84 -5.41 -3.87
N CYS A 392 7.05 -6.28 -2.89
CA CYS A 392 6.01 -7.12 -2.33
C CYS A 392 4.89 -6.31 -1.67
N GLU A 393 5.23 -5.33 -0.84
CA GLU A 393 4.24 -4.46 -0.22
C GLU A 393 3.45 -3.66 -1.28
N LEU A 394 4.12 -3.21 -2.34
CA LEU A 394 3.45 -2.56 -3.46
C LEU A 394 2.48 -3.51 -4.19
N ASP A 395 2.76 -4.82 -4.25
CA ASP A 395 1.85 -5.81 -4.82
C ASP A 395 0.57 -5.94 -3.96
N PHE A 396 0.69 -5.92 -2.62
CA PHE A 396 -0.48 -5.94 -1.74
C PHE A 396 -1.32 -4.66 -1.85
N TYR A 397 -0.67 -3.50 -1.92
CA TYR A 397 -1.35 -2.22 -2.11
C TYR A 397 -2.07 -2.15 -3.46
N ASP A 398 -1.47 -2.69 -4.53
CA ASP A 398 -2.12 -2.82 -5.84
C ASP A 398 -3.34 -3.74 -5.79
N LYS A 399 -3.26 -4.88 -5.08
CA LYS A 399 -4.40 -5.79 -4.89
C LYS A 399 -5.53 -5.12 -4.12
N ALA A 400 -5.24 -4.47 -2.98
CA ALA A 400 -6.23 -3.69 -2.23
C ALA A 400 -6.87 -2.62 -3.11
N GLY A 401 -6.06 -1.87 -3.85
CA GLY A 401 -6.53 -0.85 -4.79
C GLY A 401 -7.40 -1.42 -5.92
N ARG A 402 -7.12 -2.63 -6.42
CA ARG A 402 -7.96 -3.29 -7.44
C ARG A 402 -9.34 -3.64 -6.91
N ILE A 403 -9.42 -4.20 -5.71
CA ILE A 403 -10.70 -4.54 -5.08
C ILE A 403 -11.61 -3.31 -5.01
N VAL A 404 -11.11 -2.21 -4.45
CA VAL A 404 -11.91 -1.00 -4.28
C VAL A 404 -12.21 -0.29 -5.62
N ARG A 405 -11.33 -0.41 -6.62
CA ARG A 405 -11.60 0.08 -7.98
C ARG A 405 -12.75 -0.67 -8.62
N GLN A 406 -12.80 -2.00 -8.50
CA GLN A 406 -13.90 -2.82 -8.97
C GLN A 406 -15.22 -2.45 -8.28
N MET A 407 -15.20 -2.16 -6.96
CA MET A 407 -16.39 -1.63 -6.27
C MET A 407 -16.89 -0.34 -6.92
N GLY A 408 -15.98 0.58 -7.29
CA GLY A 408 -16.32 1.80 -8.02
C GLY A 408 -16.87 1.54 -9.43
N GLU A 409 -16.29 0.58 -10.17
CA GLU A 409 -16.74 0.19 -11.50
C GLU A 409 -18.15 -0.41 -11.46
N LEU A 410 -18.41 -1.34 -10.54
CA LEU A 410 -19.73 -1.91 -10.29
C LEU A 410 -20.76 -0.83 -9.92
N GLY A 411 -20.34 0.18 -9.16
CA GLY A 411 -21.19 1.33 -8.86
C GLY A 411 -21.59 2.14 -10.08
N LYS A 412 -20.75 2.23 -11.11
CA LYS A 412 -21.08 2.90 -12.39
C LYS A 412 -22.06 2.09 -13.23
N GLU A 413 -21.93 0.76 -13.19
CA GLU A 413 -22.76 -0.17 -13.98
C GLU A 413 -24.14 -0.34 -13.37
N THR A 414 -24.28 -0.13 -12.06
CA THR A 414 -25.54 -0.30 -11.34
C THR A 414 -26.46 0.89 -11.58
N PRO A 415 -27.76 0.66 -11.90
CA PRO A 415 -28.72 1.73 -12.12
C PRO A 415 -28.84 2.66 -10.90
N ALA A 416 -28.99 3.97 -11.15
CA ALA A 416 -29.14 4.96 -10.10
C ALA A 416 -30.36 4.65 -9.20
N GLY A 417 -30.14 4.66 -7.88
CA GLY A 417 -31.17 4.35 -6.88
C GLY A 417 -31.25 2.87 -6.48
N SER A 418 -30.47 1.99 -7.10
CA SER A 418 -30.30 0.61 -6.66
C SER A 418 -29.30 0.54 -5.51
N THR A 419 -29.47 -0.45 -4.63
CA THR A 419 -28.49 -0.72 -3.57
C THR A 419 -27.52 -1.80 -4.02
N LEU A 420 -26.24 -1.51 -3.94
CA LEU A 420 -25.15 -2.47 -4.12
C LEU A 420 -24.88 -3.20 -2.79
N LEU A 421 -24.80 -4.51 -2.84
CA LEU A 421 -24.41 -5.32 -1.69
C LEU A 421 -23.13 -6.08 -2.03
N PHE A 422 -22.09 -5.77 -1.30
CA PHE A 422 -20.80 -6.47 -1.42
C PHE A 422 -20.71 -7.54 -0.32
N VAL A 423 -20.42 -8.76 -0.70
CA VAL A 423 -20.35 -9.90 0.22
C VAL A 423 -18.90 -10.33 0.37
N ASN A 424 -18.48 -10.51 1.62
CA ASN A 424 -17.18 -11.04 2.01
C ASN A 424 -15.98 -10.25 1.46
N VAL A 425 -16.07 -8.93 1.45
CA VAL A 425 -14.91 -8.07 1.15
C VAL A 425 -13.84 -8.26 2.22
N PRO A 426 -12.57 -8.52 1.88
CA PRO A 426 -11.53 -8.68 2.88
C PRO A 426 -11.23 -7.37 3.61
N VAL A 427 -11.07 -7.43 4.95
CA VAL A 427 -10.58 -6.30 5.76
C VAL A 427 -9.10 -6.05 5.47
N PHE A 428 -8.33 -7.12 5.45
CA PHE A 428 -6.89 -7.09 5.31
C PHE A 428 -6.42 -8.19 4.35
N PHE A 429 -5.48 -7.84 3.48
CA PHE A 429 -4.86 -8.74 2.53
C PHE A 429 -3.42 -9.03 2.95
N SER A 430 -3.07 -10.29 3.22
CA SER A 430 -1.72 -10.67 3.65
C SER A 430 -1.23 -11.95 2.97
N SER A 431 0.09 -12.17 3.02
CA SER A 431 0.72 -13.35 2.44
C SER A 431 0.35 -14.67 3.12
N TYR A 432 -0.15 -14.63 4.35
CA TYR A 432 -0.38 -15.85 5.13
C TYR A 432 -1.57 -16.70 4.67
N ALA A 433 -2.54 -16.10 3.98
CA ALA A 433 -3.76 -16.81 3.58
C ALA A 433 -3.72 -17.43 2.17
N GLU A 434 -2.85 -16.94 1.24
CA GLU A 434 -3.16 -17.14 -0.18
C GLU A 434 -2.00 -17.30 -1.15
N HIS A 435 -0.76 -17.09 -0.72
CA HIS A 435 0.38 -17.32 -1.59
C HIS A 435 1.38 -18.28 -0.95
N PRO A 436 1.52 -19.51 -1.51
CA PRO A 436 2.62 -20.42 -1.17
C PRO A 436 4.01 -19.81 -1.47
N GLN A 437 4.03 -18.72 -2.21
CA GLN A 437 5.21 -17.90 -2.54
C GLN A 437 5.13 -16.53 -1.84
N GLY A 438 4.62 -16.51 -0.60
CA GLY A 438 4.53 -15.30 0.20
C GLY A 438 5.85 -14.54 0.21
N CYS A 439 5.78 -13.23 0.39
CA CYS A 439 6.97 -12.42 0.57
C CYS A 439 7.74 -12.95 1.78
N ASP A 440 8.83 -13.67 1.53
CA ASP A 440 9.78 -13.97 2.59
C ASP A 440 10.29 -12.64 3.15
N THR A 441 9.67 -12.22 4.24
CA THR A 441 10.07 -10.97 4.88
C THR A 441 11.05 -11.27 5.99
N PRO A 442 12.25 -10.67 5.93
CA PRO A 442 13.20 -10.77 7.02
C PRO A 442 12.90 -9.81 8.18
N TYR A 443 11.72 -9.15 8.17
CA TYR A 443 11.36 -8.06 9.09
C TYR A 443 10.22 -8.47 10.02
N PRO A 444 10.48 -9.28 11.09
CA PRO A 444 9.44 -9.91 11.89
C PRO A 444 8.59 -8.93 12.72
N TRP A 445 9.01 -7.68 12.86
CA TRP A 445 8.26 -6.63 13.58
C TRP A 445 7.59 -5.62 12.63
N THR A 446 7.37 -6.00 11.38
CA THR A 446 6.61 -5.20 10.41
C THR A 446 5.60 -6.13 9.75
N PRO A 447 4.29 -5.81 9.80
CA PRO A 447 3.28 -6.61 9.12
C PRO A 447 3.51 -6.54 7.61
N VAL A 448 3.14 -7.62 6.92
CA VAL A 448 3.14 -7.71 5.47
C VAL A 448 1.71 -7.75 4.99
N GLY A 449 1.34 -6.84 4.11
CA GLY A 449 0.00 -6.78 3.55
C GLY A 449 -0.61 -5.38 3.55
N ALA A 450 -1.85 -5.28 3.12
CA ALA A 450 -2.59 -4.04 3.01
C ALA A 450 -3.98 -4.15 3.62
N VAL A 451 -4.40 -3.12 4.34
CA VAL A 451 -5.79 -2.94 4.75
C VAL A 451 -6.59 -2.50 3.53
N VAL A 452 -7.68 -3.21 3.22
CA VAL A 452 -8.61 -2.85 2.13
C VAL A 452 -9.63 -1.84 2.64
N MET A 453 -10.38 -2.24 3.68
CA MET A 453 -11.40 -1.43 4.34
C MET A 453 -11.23 -1.53 5.86
N PRO A 454 -11.00 -0.42 6.59
CA PRO A 454 -10.92 -0.44 8.05
C PRO A 454 -12.30 -0.62 8.69
N ASP A 455 -12.36 -1.06 9.94
CA ASP A 455 -13.60 -1.42 10.65
C ASP A 455 -14.66 -0.30 10.69
N TYR A 456 -14.24 0.97 10.66
CA TYR A 456 -15.13 2.14 10.65
C TYR A 456 -15.54 2.58 9.24
N ALA A 457 -15.11 1.89 8.20
CA ALA A 457 -15.38 2.27 6.81
C ALA A 457 -16.86 2.18 6.44
N ASN A 458 -17.24 2.92 5.40
CA ASN A 458 -18.55 2.83 4.76
C ASN A 458 -18.36 2.41 3.30
N ALA A 459 -18.95 1.32 2.88
CA ALA A 459 -18.84 0.80 1.53
C ALA A 459 -19.27 1.82 0.46
N ALA A 460 -20.27 2.67 0.75
CA ALA A 460 -20.70 3.71 -0.17
C ALA A 460 -19.60 4.74 -0.46
N ASP A 461 -18.76 5.08 0.52
CA ASP A 461 -17.63 5.98 0.32
C ASP A 461 -16.60 5.36 -0.64
N PHE A 462 -16.34 4.06 -0.51
CA PHE A 462 -15.41 3.34 -1.38
C PHE A 462 -15.90 3.30 -2.84
N VAL A 463 -17.19 3.08 -3.04
CA VAL A 463 -17.82 3.16 -4.36
C VAL A 463 -17.69 4.58 -4.91
N ARG A 464 -18.11 5.57 -4.16
CA ARG A 464 -18.21 6.97 -4.56
C ARG A 464 -16.86 7.57 -4.94
N TYR A 465 -15.88 7.48 -4.04
CA TYR A 465 -14.57 8.12 -4.26
C TYR A 465 -13.68 7.36 -5.25
N ASN A 466 -14.01 6.11 -5.58
CA ASN A 466 -13.39 5.38 -6.67
C ASN A 466 -14.21 5.44 -7.98
N GLY A 467 -15.14 6.41 -8.08
CA GLY A 467 -15.80 6.79 -9.31
C GLY A 467 -17.13 6.10 -9.58
N GLY A 468 -17.71 5.39 -8.63
CA GLY A 468 -18.97 4.66 -8.78
C GLY A 468 -20.24 5.49 -8.59
N GLY A 469 -20.12 6.81 -8.36
CA GLY A 469 -21.31 7.66 -8.15
C GLY A 469 -21.88 7.57 -6.73
N ASP A 470 -23.10 8.11 -6.54
CA ASP A 470 -23.75 8.22 -5.23
C ASP A 470 -24.75 7.05 -4.96
N ASN A 471 -24.49 5.87 -5.48
CA ASN A 471 -25.29 4.68 -5.19
C ASN A 471 -25.15 4.28 -3.72
N LEU A 472 -26.26 3.80 -3.13
CA LEU A 472 -26.20 3.16 -1.82
C LEU A 472 -25.40 1.87 -1.94
N ALA A 473 -24.38 1.71 -1.09
CA ALA A 473 -23.58 0.50 -1.04
C ALA A 473 -23.44 0.02 0.41
N GLU A 474 -23.62 -1.26 0.61
CA GLU A 474 -23.48 -1.96 1.89
C GLU A 474 -22.48 -3.11 1.71
N ALA A 475 -21.73 -3.45 2.73
CA ALA A 475 -20.92 -4.64 2.74
C ALA A 475 -21.34 -5.53 3.91
N VAL A 476 -21.41 -6.84 3.64
CA VAL A 476 -21.89 -7.86 4.60
C VAL A 476 -20.94 -9.05 4.60
N SER A 477 -20.96 -9.78 5.71
CA SER A 477 -20.26 -11.04 5.89
C SER A 477 -21.24 -12.19 5.89
N VAL A 478 -21.01 -13.23 5.09
CA VAL A 478 -21.78 -14.46 5.05
C VAL A 478 -20.89 -15.61 5.47
N ALA A 479 -21.15 -16.14 6.68
CA ALA A 479 -20.31 -17.16 7.30
C ALA A 479 -20.24 -18.46 6.50
N GLU A 480 -21.30 -18.82 5.79
CA GLU A 480 -21.39 -20.03 4.99
C GLU A 480 -20.46 -20.03 3.76
N TYR A 481 -20.06 -18.87 3.27
CA TYR A 481 -18.99 -18.79 2.27
C TYR A 481 -17.61 -19.04 2.85
N ALA A 482 -17.50 -19.05 4.21
CA ALA A 482 -16.36 -19.42 5.04
C ALA A 482 -14.99 -19.17 4.38
N PRO A 483 -14.70 -17.96 4.00
CA PRO A 483 -13.38 -17.66 3.56
C PRO A 483 -12.46 -17.81 4.77
N GLY A 484 -11.46 -18.37 4.93
CA GLY A 484 -10.59 -18.44 6.11
C GLY A 484 -9.92 -17.09 6.46
N TRP A 485 -10.56 -15.94 6.15
CA TRP A 485 -10.05 -14.58 6.38
C TRP A 485 -11.13 -13.68 7.02
N ASN A 486 -10.69 -12.55 7.59
CA ASN A 486 -11.58 -11.55 8.13
C ASN A 486 -12.27 -10.77 7.00
N THR A 487 -13.60 -10.77 7.04
CA THR A 487 -14.46 -10.05 6.10
C THR A 487 -15.01 -8.79 6.73
N PHE A 488 -15.22 -7.77 5.89
CA PHE A 488 -15.80 -6.50 6.29
C PHE A 488 -17.33 -6.56 6.25
N GLY A 489 -17.97 -5.90 7.21
CA GLY A 489 -19.42 -5.73 7.27
C GLY A 489 -20.08 -6.60 8.36
N SER A 490 -21.38 -6.39 8.54
CA SER A 490 -22.19 -7.16 9.51
C SER A 490 -22.50 -8.56 8.98
N ASP A 491 -22.53 -9.53 9.88
CA ASP A 491 -22.93 -10.90 9.55
C ASP A 491 -24.41 -10.95 9.17
N ILE A 492 -24.71 -11.64 8.07
CA ILE A 492 -26.07 -11.97 7.65
C ILE A 492 -26.20 -13.45 7.32
N SER A 493 -27.42 -13.98 7.43
CA SER A 493 -27.71 -15.34 7.01
C SER A 493 -27.87 -15.45 5.49
N THR A 494 -27.71 -16.67 4.97
CA THR A 494 -28.04 -16.97 3.56
C THR A 494 -29.49 -16.72 3.22
N ALA A 495 -30.40 -16.90 4.15
CA ALA A 495 -31.83 -16.60 3.97
C ALA A 495 -32.05 -15.09 3.78
N ASP A 496 -31.42 -14.24 4.61
CA ASP A 496 -31.48 -12.79 4.45
C ASP A 496 -30.82 -12.34 3.12
N LEU A 497 -29.71 -13.00 2.72
CA LEU A 497 -29.07 -12.74 1.44
C LEU A 497 -29.99 -13.05 0.27
N HIS A 498 -30.70 -14.22 0.33
CA HIS A 498 -31.67 -14.63 -0.68
C HIS A 498 -32.83 -13.62 -0.82
N GLU A 499 -33.36 -13.13 0.30
CA GLU A 499 -34.43 -12.11 0.27
C GLU A 499 -33.96 -10.84 -0.45
N ARG A 500 -32.70 -10.43 -0.24
CA ARG A 500 -32.12 -9.23 -0.84
C ARG A 500 -31.83 -9.35 -2.35
N LEU A 501 -31.77 -10.56 -2.93
CA LEU A 501 -31.55 -10.77 -4.37
C LEU A 501 -32.58 -10.08 -5.26
N SER A 502 -33.80 -9.93 -4.77
CA SER A 502 -34.91 -9.29 -5.51
C SER A 502 -34.80 -7.76 -5.59
N THR A 503 -33.99 -7.13 -4.72
CA THR A 503 -33.95 -5.67 -4.54
C THR A 503 -32.55 -5.07 -4.68
N ASN A 504 -31.50 -5.87 -4.58
CA ASN A 504 -30.12 -5.43 -4.55
C ASN A 504 -29.31 -6.04 -5.70
N ALA A 505 -28.33 -5.29 -6.20
CA ALA A 505 -27.23 -5.86 -6.98
C ALA A 505 -26.19 -6.44 -6.01
N ILE A 506 -26.03 -7.76 -6.02
CA ILE A 506 -25.20 -8.47 -5.04
C ILE A 506 -23.95 -9.04 -5.69
N HIS A 507 -22.80 -8.69 -5.15
CA HIS A 507 -21.49 -9.12 -5.64
C HIS A 507 -20.68 -9.76 -4.52
N VAL A 508 -20.26 -11.02 -4.70
CA VAL A 508 -19.42 -11.78 -3.76
C VAL A 508 -17.96 -11.67 -4.16
N PHE A 509 -17.07 -11.36 -3.22
CA PHE A 509 -15.66 -11.35 -3.51
C PHE A 509 -15.10 -12.77 -3.65
N ASP A 510 -14.56 -13.08 -4.82
CA ASP A 510 -13.86 -14.33 -5.11
C ASP A 510 -12.36 -14.14 -4.85
N LEU A 511 -11.88 -14.72 -3.77
CA LEU A 511 -10.48 -14.62 -3.37
C LEU A 511 -9.53 -15.30 -4.35
N ASN A 512 -9.95 -16.42 -4.95
CA ASN A 512 -9.10 -17.20 -5.87
C ASN A 512 -8.83 -16.42 -7.17
N ARG A 513 -9.83 -15.64 -7.61
CA ARG A 513 -9.73 -14.80 -8.81
C ARG A 513 -9.27 -13.38 -8.48
N GLY A 514 -9.55 -12.90 -7.27
CA GLY A 514 -9.27 -11.53 -6.85
C GLY A 514 -10.24 -10.50 -7.47
N ASP A 515 -11.46 -10.94 -7.80
CA ASP A 515 -12.52 -10.13 -8.41
C ASP A 515 -13.88 -10.38 -7.74
N PHE A 516 -14.91 -9.62 -8.15
CA PHE A 516 -16.27 -9.80 -7.69
C PHE A 516 -17.08 -10.67 -8.64
N TYR A 517 -17.75 -11.66 -8.08
CA TYR A 517 -18.70 -12.52 -8.77
C TYR A 517 -20.11 -11.96 -8.62
N ASP A 518 -20.84 -11.79 -9.72
CA ASP A 518 -22.22 -11.27 -9.72
C ASP A 518 -23.21 -12.36 -9.27
N LEU A 519 -23.60 -12.29 -8.01
CA LEU A 519 -24.54 -13.22 -7.43
C LEU A 519 -25.97 -12.98 -7.93
N SER A 520 -26.36 -11.71 -8.16
CA SER A 520 -27.70 -11.36 -8.64
C SER A 520 -27.98 -11.84 -10.06
N ALA A 521 -26.94 -11.93 -10.89
CA ALA A 521 -27.04 -12.48 -12.23
C ALA A 521 -26.96 -14.02 -12.25
N THR A 522 -26.62 -14.62 -11.09
CA THR A 522 -26.41 -16.07 -10.95
C THR A 522 -27.57 -16.74 -10.23
N TRP A 523 -28.00 -16.22 -9.11
CA TRP A 523 -29.04 -16.80 -8.28
C TRP A 523 -30.35 -16.01 -8.45
N LEU A 524 -31.32 -16.62 -9.15
CA LEU A 524 -32.56 -15.98 -9.57
C LEU A 524 -33.75 -16.52 -8.76
N PRO A 525 -34.17 -15.81 -7.71
CA PRO A 525 -35.38 -16.18 -6.97
C PRO A 525 -36.62 -16.16 -7.87
N GLY A 526 -37.48 -17.19 -7.75
CA GLY A 526 -38.68 -17.30 -8.58
C GLY A 526 -38.48 -17.81 -9.99
N GLY A 527 -37.26 -18.30 -10.30
CA GLY A 527 -36.94 -19.05 -11.52
C GLY A 527 -36.77 -18.23 -12.81
N ALA A 528 -36.43 -18.93 -13.88
CA ALA A 528 -36.32 -18.35 -15.23
C ALA A 528 -37.68 -18.30 -16.00
N GLY A 529 -38.78 -18.52 -15.31
CA GLY A 529 -40.14 -18.68 -15.87
C GLY A 529 -40.49 -20.15 -16.18
N GLU A 530 -41.76 -20.42 -16.60
CA GLU A 530 -42.17 -21.75 -17.04
C GLU A 530 -41.50 -22.13 -18.36
N VAL A 531 -40.35 -22.80 -18.27
CA VAL A 531 -39.63 -23.36 -19.42
C VAL A 531 -39.66 -24.88 -19.33
N ALA A 532 -39.93 -25.57 -20.46
CA ALA A 532 -39.80 -27.01 -20.51
C ALA A 532 -38.33 -27.41 -20.31
N PRO A 533 -38.00 -28.36 -19.40
CA PRO A 533 -36.63 -28.76 -19.15
C PRO A 533 -35.98 -29.37 -20.39
N LEU A 534 -34.69 -29.17 -20.56
CA LEU A 534 -33.89 -29.85 -21.60
C LEU A 534 -33.51 -31.25 -21.14
N ALA A 535 -33.19 -31.41 -19.86
CA ALA A 535 -32.79 -32.67 -19.27
C ALA A 535 -33.01 -32.67 -17.73
N LEU A 536 -33.14 -33.88 -17.18
CA LEU A 536 -33.23 -34.15 -15.74
C LEU A 536 -32.01 -34.99 -15.33
N PHE A 537 -31.37 -34.64 -14.21
CA PHE A 537 -30.21 -35.32 -13.67
C PHE A 537 -30.47 -35.82 -12.24
N GLY A 538 -30.14 -37.10 -12.00
CA GLY A 538 -30.34 -37.72 -10.68
C GLY A 538 -31.77 -37.61 -10.20
N GLU A 539 -31.95 -37.36 -8.91
CA GLU A 539 -33.25 -37.26 -8.23
C GLU A 539 -33.72 -35.82 -8.03
N GLY A 540 -33.50 -34.89 -9.00
CA GLY A 540 -34.11 -33.60 -8.87
C GLY A 540 -33.32 -32.38 -9.42
N MET A 541 -32.19 -32.56 -10.07
CA MET A 541 -31.54 -31.47 -10.79
C MET A 541 -32.11 -31.35 -12.21
N ARG A 542 -32.63 -30.19 -12.55
CA ARG A 542 -33.24 -29.88 -13.83
C ARG A 542 -32.40 -28.88 -14.62
N LEU A 543 -32.08 -29.19 -15.86
CA LEU A 543 -31.45 -28.30 -16.80
C LEU A 543 -32.53 -27.65 -17.69
N ASP A 544 -32.72 -26.34 -17.57
CA ASP A 544 -33.73 -25.59 -18.32
C ASP A 544 -33.20 -24.96 -19.60
N SER A 545 -31.95 -24.52 -19.58
CA SER A 545 -31.31 -23.88 -20.72
C SER A 545 -29.83 -24.22 -20.79
N ALA A 546 -29.32 -24.28 -22.01
CA ALA A 546 -27.91 -24.49 -22.30
C ALA A 546 -27.51 -23.69 -23.55
N ALA A 547 -26.41 -22.96 -23.49
CA ALA A 547 -25.91 -22.13 -24.57
C ALA A 547 -24.38 -22.14 -24.62
N ILE A 548 -23.83 -21.97 -25.82
CA ILE A 548 -22.38 -21.85 -26.07
C ILE A 548 -22.13 -20.47 -26.66
N SER A 549 -21.15 -19.74 -26.16
CA SER A 549 -20.69 -18.46 -26.74
C SER A 549 -19.78 -18.68 -27.95
N ASP A 550 -19.55 -17.62 -28.71
CA ASP A 550 -18.45 -17.60 -29.69
C ASP A 550 -17.09 -17.69 -28.96
N VAL A 551 -16.09 -18.21 -29.68
CA VAL A 551 -14.73 -18.30 -29.16
C VAL A 551 -14.08 -16.92 -29.12
N GLN A 552 -13.55 -16.55 -27.97
CA GLN A 552 -12.77 -15.33 -27.74
C GLN A 552 -11.48 -15.67 -27.01
N GLU A 553 -10.36 -15.07 -27.41
CA GLU A 553 -9.05 -15.26 -26.75
C GLU A 553 -8.67 -16.71 -26.43
N ASN A 554 -9.04 -17.65 -27.31
CA ASN A 554 -8.79 -19.09 -27.16
C ASN A 554 -9.61 -19.78 -26.05
N GLU A 555 -10.76 -19.20 -25.67
CA GLU A 555 -11.74 -19.82 -24.77
C GLU A 555 -13.18 -19.59 -25.27
N PHE A 556 -14.12 -20.38 -24.79
CA PHE A 556 -15.55 -20.18 -24.98
C PHE A 556 -16.29 -20.44 -23.67
N ILE A 557 -17.46 -19.81 -23.52
CA ILE A 557 -18.29 -19.93 -22.32
C ILE A 557 -19.47 -20.84 -22.61
N VAL A 558 -19.70 -21.82 -21.73
CA VAL A 558 -20.94 -22.59 -21.67
C VAL A 558 -21.78 -21.99 -20.55
N THR A 559 -22.99 -21.60 -20.86
CA THR A 559 -23.99 -21.12 -19.90
C THR A 559 -25.07 -22.16 -19.76
N LEU A 560 -25.30 -22.63 -18.53
CA LEU A 560 -26.34 -23.58 -18.15
C LEU A 560 -27.30 -22.90 -17.17
N VAL A 561 -28.57 -23.26 -17.21
CA VAL A 561 -29.55 -22.77 -16.21
C VAL A 561 -30.12 -24.00 -15.52
N TRP A 562 -29.85 -24.08 -14.22
CA TRP A 562 -30.24 -25.17 -13.37
C TRP A 562 -31.42 -24.79 -12.47
N GLN A 563 -32.27 -25.73 -12.15
CA GLN A 563 -33.28 -25.66 -11.07
C GLN A 563 -33.23 -26.93 -10.21
N ASN A 564 -33.67 -26.80 -8.95
CA ASN A 564 -33.83 -27.92 -8.04
C ASN A 564 -35.31 -28.24 -7.83
N GLU A 565 -35.72 -29.45 -8.21
CA GLU A 565 -37.11 -29.94 -8.04
C GLU A 565 -37.31 -30.80 -6.79
N SER A 566 -36.24 -31.11 -6.04
CA SER A 566 -36.29 -32.09 -4.95
C SER A 566 -35.56 -31.60 -3.69
N SER A 567 -36.22 -31.74 -2.55
CA SER A 567 -35.60 -31.54 -1.25
C SER A 567 -34.55 -32.61 -0.87
N SER A 568 -34.35 -33.64 -1.70
CA SER A 568 -33.37 -34.71 -1.45
C SER A 568 -31.94 -34.31 -1.73
N LEU A 569 -31.70 -33.10 -2.27
CA LEU A 569 -30.37 -32.59 -2.62
C LEU A 569 -29.73 -31.73 -1.54
N GLU A 570 -30.32 -31.64 -0.33
CA GLU A 570 -29.80 -30.81 0.76
C GLU A 570 -28.35 -31.13 1.15
N ASP A 571 -27.90 -32.37 1.00
CA ASP A 571 -26.53 -32.82 1.29
C ASP A 571 -25.70 -33.04 0.03
N ALA A 572 -26.22 -32.78 -1.17
CA ALA A 572 -25.51 -33.04 -2.43
C ALA A 572 -24.68 -31.83 -2.82
N ALA A 573 -23.43 -32.07 -3.17
CA ALA A 573 -22.53 -31.07 -3.73
C ALA A 573 -22.10 -31.48 -5.15
N PRO A 574 -23.02 -31.52 -6.14
CA PRO A 574 -22.72 -31.97 -7.48
C PRO A 574 -21.68 -31.08 -8.15
N VAL A 575 -20.85 -31.70 -8.98
CA VAL A 575 -19.92 -30.98 -9.85
C VAL A 575 -20.40 -31.10 -11.28
N VAL A 576 -20.47 -29.97 -11.97
CA VAL A 576 -20.74 -29.91 -13.40
C VAL A 576 -19.46 -30.30 -14.14
N PHE A 577 -19.54 -31.28 -15.01
CA PHE A 577 -18.48 -31.51 -16.00
C PHE A 577 -18.91 -30.97 -17.36
N LEU A 578 -17.97 -30.41 -18.07
CA LEU A 578 -18.09 -29.96 -19.46
C LEU A 578 -16.98 -30.58 -20.30
N HIS A 579 -17.39 -31.32 -21.31
CA HIS A 579 -16.47 -32.04 -22.19
C HIS A 579 -16.59 -31.53 -23.62
N LEU A 580 -15.45 -31.29 -24.26
CA LEU A 580 -15.37 -30.97 -25.67
C LEU A 580 -14.81 -32.21 -26.44
N TYR A 581 -15.60 -32.74 -27.35
CA TYR A 581 -15.24 -33.89 -28.15
C TYR A 581 -15.01 -33.51 -29.61
N ASP A 582 -13.99 -34.13 -30.24
CA ASP A 582 -13.77 -34.03 -31.68
C ASP A 582 -14.75 -34.91 -32.46
N GLN A 583 -14.69 -34.85 -33.80
CA GLN A 583 -15.56 -35.63 -34.71
C GLN A 583 -15.39 -37.15 -34.55
N THR A 584 -14.32 -37.63 -33.95
CA THR A 584 -14.07 -39.05 -33.65
C THR A 584 -14.61 -39.49 -32.30
N GLY A 585 -15.16 -38.56 -31.51
CA GLY A 585 -15.61 -38.82 -30.14
C GLY A 585 -14.49 -38.78 -29.09
N ARG A 586 -13.30 -38.28 -29.44
CA ARG A 586 -12.18 -38.16 -28.51
C ARG A 586 -12.35 -36.87 -27.71
N LEU A 587 -12.16 -36.93 -26.39
CA LEU A 587 -12.12 -35.79 -25.49
C LEU A 587 -10.87 -34.94 -25.79
N VAL A 588 -11.05 -33.63 -26.09
CA VAL A 588 -9.97 -32.70 -26.45
C VAL A 588 -9.82 -31.57 -25.46
N ALA A 589 -10.87 -31.18 -24.74
CA ALA A 589 -10.84 -30.25 -23.64
C ALA A 589 -11.94 -30.58 -22.63
N GLN A 590 -11.76 -30.18 -21.39
CA GLN A 590 -12.74 -30.34 -20.33
C GLN A 590 -12.63 -29.23 -19.30
N HIS A 591 -13.74 -28.98 -18.60
CA HIS A 591 -13.81 -28.14 -17.42
C HIS A 591 -14.77 -28.74 -16.42
N ASP A 592 -14.36 -28.80 -15.14
CA ASP A 592 -15.19 -29.29 -14.04
C ASP A 592 -15.27 -28.19 -12.98
N GLY A 593 -16.46 -27.94 -12.46
CA GLY A 593 -16.67 -26.94 -11.42
C GLY A 593 -18.02 -27.06 -10.73
N PRO A 594 -18.18 -26.55 -9.50
CA PRO A 594 -19.47 -26.52 -8.82
C PRO A 594 -20.43 -25.56 -9.55
N PRO A 595 -21.76 -25.85 -9.54
CA PRO A 595 -22.75 -24.94 -10.11
C PRO A 595 -22.68 -23.55 -9.47
N GLY A 596 -22.94 -22.50 -10.27
CA GLY A 596 -22.93 -21.12 -9.81
C GLY A 596 -21.57 -20.66 -9.27
N GLY A 597 -20.47 -21.22 -9.81
CA GLY A 597 -19.11 -20.90 -9.37
C GLY A 597 -18.78 -21.32 -7.93
N GLY A 598 -19.64 -22.10 -7.29
CA GLY A 598 -19.51 -22.50 -5.89
C GLY A 598 -20.04 -21.49 -4.88
N PHE A 599 -20.54 -20.33 -5.35
CA PHE A 599 -21.12 -19.30 -4.48
C PHE A 599 -22.61 -19.53 -4.17
N VAL A 600 -23.25 -20.46 -4.84
CA VAL A 600 -24.64 -20.84 -4.62
C VAL A 600 -24.73 -22.38 -4.48
N PRO A 601 -24.36 -22.94 -3.31
CA PRO A 601 -24.50 -24.38 -3.07
C PRO A 601 -25.92 -24.87 -3.32
N VAL A 602 -26.07 -26.06 -3.89
CA VAL A 602 -27.38 -26.60 -4.24
C VAL A 602 -28.32 -26.70 -3.04
N SER A 603 -27.76 -26.89 -1.84
CA SER A 603 -28.52 -26.91 -0.57
C SER A 603 -29.23 -25.57 -0.23
N TRP A 604 -28.87 -24.49 -0.89
CA TRP A 604 -29.50 -23.17 -0.68
C TRP A 604 -30.64 -22.89 -1.67
N TRP A 605 -30.72 -23.65 -2.76
CA TRP A 605 -31.70 -23.38 -3.81
C TRP A 605 -33.11 -23.67 -3.33
N GLY A 606 -33.97 -22.64 -3.38
CA GLY A 606 -35.42 -22.84 -3.21
C GLY A 606 -36.02 -23.61 -4.39
N ALA A 607 -37.18 -24.20 -4.18
CA ALA A 607 -37.87 -25.02 -5.21
C ALA A 607 -38.20 -24.25 -6.51
N GLU A 608 -38.24 -22.93 -6.43
CA GLU A 608 -38.54 -22.04 -7.59
C GLU A 608 -37.32 -21.25 -8.05
N ASP A 609 -36.15 -21.48 -7.46
CA ASP A 609 -34.95 -20.76 -7.83
C ASP A 609 -34.30 -21.33 -9.10
N ALA A 610 -33.81 -20.45 -9.94
CA ALA A 610 -32.91 -20.81 -11.05
C ALA A 610 -31.49 -20.33 -10.80
N VAL A 611 -30.52 -21.14 -11.15
CA VAL A 611 -29.10 -20.78 -11.05
C VAL A 611 -28.47 -20.76 -12.45
N VAL A 612 -28.01 -19.58 -12.84
CA VAL A 612 -27.27 -19.35 -14.08
C VAL A 612 -25.80 -19.70 -13.87
N ASP A 613 -25.37 -20.77 -14.45
CA ASP A 613 -24.05 -21.36 -14.26
C ASP A 613 -23.18 -21.15 -15.51
N ARG A 614 -22.05 -20.48 -15.34
CA ARG A 614 -21.15 -20.07 -16.44
C ARG A 614 -19.78 -20.67 -16.26
N HIS A 615 -19.34 -21.43 -17.24
CA HIS A 615 -18.03 -22.07 -17.24
C HIS A 615 -17.24 -21.64 -18.47
N ALA A 616 -16.04 -21.12 -18.27
CA ALA A 616 -15.08 -20.82 -19.34
C ALA A 616 -14.25 -22.08 -19.64
N ILE A 617 -14.18 -22.47 -20.88
CA ILE A 617 -13.40 -23.64 -21.34
C ILE A 617 -12.26 -23.13 -22.21
N ALA A 618 -11.03 -23.32 -21.73
CA ALA A 618 -9.83 -23.00 -22.47
C ALA A 618 -9.58 -24.06 -23.58
N LEU A 619 -9.32 -23.58 -24.77
CA LEU A 619 -9.01 -24.43 -25.93
C LEU A 619 -7.51 -24.69 -26.01
N PRO A 620 -7.06 -25.95 -26.18
CA PRO A 620 -5.68 -26.24 -26.52
C PRO A 620 -5.24 -25.50 -27.80
N ALA A 621 -4.03 -24.95 -27.79
CA ALA A 621 -3.51 -24.15 -28.91
C ALA A 621 -3.32 -24.92 -30.22
N ASP A 622 -3.33 -26.24 -30.18
CA ASP A 622 -3.09 -27.18 -31.32
C ASP A 622 -4.37 -27.83 -31.84
N LEU A 623 -5.56 -27.33 -31.44
CA LEU A 623 -6.81 -27.86 -31.98
C LEU A 623 -6.96 -27.53 -33.47
N ALA A 624 -7.30 -28.58 -34.24
CA ALA A 624 -7.52 -28.42 -35.68
C ALA A 624 -8.85 -27.70 -35.97
N PRO A 625 -8.95 -26.97 -37.08
CA PRO A 625 -10.24 -26.46 -37.57
C PRO A 625 -11.26 -27.58 -37.73
N GLY A 626 -12.50 -27.36 -37.32
CA GLY A 626 -13.53 -28.41 -37.42
C GLY A 626 -14.73 -28.18 -36.50
N GLN A 627 -15.63 -29.18 -36.51
CA GLN A 627 -16.79 -29.20 -35.61
C GLN A 627 -16.48 -30.01 -34.36
N TYR A 628 -16.79 -29.48 -33.23
CA TYR A 628 -16.60 -30.09 -31.91
C TYR A 628 -17.94 -30.19 -31.18
N THR A 629 -18.17 -31.28 -30.46
CA THR A 629 -19.39 -31.46 -29.68
C THR A 629 -19.14 -31.10 -28.22
N VAL A 630 -19.97 -30.20 -27.66
CA VAL A 630 -19.94 -29.84 -26.24
C VAL A 630 -21.01 -30.67 -25.51
N ALA A 631 -20.60 -31.34 -24.45
CA ALA A 631 -21.49 -32.11 -23.57
C ALA A 631 -21.37 -31.63 -22.12
N ALA A 632 -22.48 -31.59 -21.41
CA ALA A 632 -22.57 -31.24 -20.01
C ALA A 632 -23.23 -32.37 -19.19
N GLY A 633 -22.80 -32.52 -17.95
CA GLY A 633 -23.44 -33.42 -17.01
C GLY A 633 -23.00 -33.16 -15.57
N LEU A 634 -23.48 -34.01 -14.67
CA LEU A 634 -23.22 -33.90 -13.24
C LEU A 634 -22.55 -35.15 -12.71
N TYR A 635 -21.69 -35.01 -11.72
CA TYR A 635 -21.13 -36.14 -10.97
C TYR A 635 -21.00 -35.80 -9.48
N ASP A 636 -20.97 -36.84 -8.64
CA ASP A 636 -20.67 -36.71 -7.22
C ASP A 636 -19.15 -36.64 -7.01
N PRO A 637 -18.59 -35.57 -6.44
CA PRO A 637 -17.15 -35.41 -6.26
C PRO A 637 -16.52 -36.43 -5.29
N GLN A 638 -17.31 -37.05 -4.39
CA GLN A 638 -16.83 -38.03 -3.43
C GLN A 638 -16.70 -39.41 -4.06
N THR A 639 -17.75 -39.86 -4.77
CA THR A 639 -17.76 -41.18 -5.42
C THR A 639 -17.20 -41.16 -6.83
N ARG A 640 -17.17 -39.98 -7.48
CA ARG A 640 -16.86 -39.77 -8.92
C ARG A 640 -17.84 -40.45 -9.86
N GLU A 641 -18.99 -40.88 -9.37
CA GLU A 641 -20.04 -41.45 -10.20
C GLU A 641 -20.87 -40.34 -10.85
N ARG A 642 -21.13 -40.49 -12.15
CA ARG A 642 -22.01 -39.56 -12.87
C ARG A 642 -23.45 -39.78 -12.47
N TYR A 643 -24.19 -38.69 -12.37
CA TYR A 643 -25.64 -38.77 -12.19
C TYR A 643 -26.28 -39.33 -13.45
N THR A 644 -27.30 -40.15 -13.27
CA THR A 644 -28.15 -40.57 -14.38
C THR A 644 -28.83 -39.38 -14.99
N ALA A 645 -28.94 -39.30 -16.31
CA ALA A 645 -29.63 -38.21 -16.98
C ALA A 645 -30.68 -38.76 -17.97
N ALA A 646 -31.78 -38.02 -18.09
CA ALA A 646 -32.83 -38.26 -19.04
C ALA A 646 -33.24 -36.97 -19.76
N ALA A 647 -33.61 -37.06 -21.03
CA ALA A 647 -34.22 -35.96 -21.76
C ALA A 647 -35.61 -35.65 -21.22
N ALA A 648 -36.21 -34.50 -21.61
CA ALA A 648 -37.54 -34.07 -21.17
C ALA A 648 -38.66 -35.10 -21.40
N ASP A 649 -38.51 -35.96 -22.40
CA ASP A 649 -39.47 -37.04 -22.71
C ASP A 649 -39.21 -38.34 -21.91
N GLY A 650 -38.25 -38.33 -21.00
CA GLY A 650 -37.84 -39.47 -20.19
C GLY A 650 -36.84 -40.40 -20.88
N THR A 651 -36.38 -40.09 -22.08
CA THR A 651 -35.37 -40.90 -22.78
C THR A 651 -34.03 -40.84 -22.05
N PRO A 652 -33.42 -41.95 -21.61
CA PRO A 652 -32.12 -41.93 -20.95
C PRO A 652 -31.03 -41.33 -21.85
N LEU A 653 -30.23 -40.44 -21.27
CA LEU A 653 -29.08 -39.87 -21.97
C LEU A 653 -27.82 -40.72 -21.75
N PRO A 654 -27.07 -41.05 -22.84
CA PRO A 654 -25.87 -41.83 -22.73
C PRO A 654 -24.83 -41.18 -21.79
N ASP A 655 -24.17 -42.01 -20.99
CA ASP A 655 -23.09 -41.59 -20.09
C ASP A 655 -23.49 -40.45 -19.08
N GLY A 656 -24.79 -40.25 -18.84
CA GLY A 656 -25.27 -39.17 -17.98
C GLY A 656 -24.90 -37.76 -18.51
N ALA A 657 -24.82 -37.61 -19.83
CA ALA A 657 -24.39 -36.37 -20.48
C ALA A 657 -25.44 -35.81 -21.44
N PHE A 658 -25.75 -34.53 -21.34
CA PHE A 658 -26.56 -33.75 -22.27
C PHE A 658 -25.68 -33.08 -23.32
N ILE A 659 -26.04 -33.19 -24.60
CA ILE A 659 -25.34 -32.46 -25.66
C ILE A 659 -25.82 -31.01 -25.70
N VAL A 660 -24.95 -30.11 -25.30
CA VAL A 660 -25.24 -28.65 -25.27
C VAL A 660 -25.31 -28.10 -26.69
N GLY A 661 -24.41 -28.53 -27.55
CA GLY A 661 -24.36 -28.09 -28.94
C GLY A 661 -23.05 -28.42 -29.64
N GLN A 662 -22.86 -27.77 -30.80
CA GLN A 662 -21.62 -27.89 -31.57
C GLN A 662 -20.88 -26.56 -31.62
N LEU A 663 -19.57 -26.61 -31.44
CA LEU A 663 -18.65 -25.49 -31.54
C LEU A 663 -17.86 -25.64 -32.85
N ALA A 664 -17.91 -24.64 -33.72
CA ALA A 664 -17.13 -24.58 -34.93
C ALA A 664 -15.83 -23.79 -34.69
N LEU A 665 -14.69 -24.42 -34.91
CA LEU A 665 -13.40 -23.73 -34.91
C LEU A 665 -12.96 -23.46 -36.34
N PRO A 666 -12.51 -22.22 -36.64
CA PRO A 666 -12.15 -21.77 -37.99
C PRO A 666 -10.92 -22.45 -38.57
#